data_686e4245b6d22ffbb4f81bbae50be3bf
#
_entry.id   686e4245b6d22ffbb4f81bbae50be3bf
#
_cell.length_a   1.000
_cell.length_b   1.000
_cell.length_c   1.000
_cell.angle_alpha   90.00
_cell.angle_beta   90.00
_cell.angle_gamma   90.00
#
_symmetry.space_group_name_H-M   'P 1'
#
loop_
_entity.id
_entity.type
_entity.pdbx_description
1 polymer ?
#
loop_
_entity_poly.entity_id
_entity_poly.type
_entity_poly.pdbx_seq_one_letter_code
_entity_poly.pdbx_strand_id
1 'polypeptide(L)'
;MKTFSKKILTSSIGLLMMGGGCLQLTFAEEVSVLPALKSEAQAQQQNYADGKLAKEAKLGALGNKSVIDTPFSVTTYTAKTISDTQAATVSEVLKNDPSIRETTNSGHLNENVQIRGFSVGFEDYNINGLYGMAPTGRIPTDIIDSVTVLKGPNALVAGMAPAGSVGGVVMAQTKRANQDLTRVSASYEDDGYYKSGFDVARRLGNNKEFGVRVGGSYGQGEHIIDGMDDTNSTGVVALDYTTDKLKLNFDAYAVRDKRDNGSPAMVGFIPCTPKLKASQCTTPYKLMDAPSGDSNFFPNIHGEQSSQYLGASGEYKFSPDFKVFAGAGYNEKEYSGHIFGTRLIVNNTNTGAASSQYYRVGYQEHAVAANLGLEGKFDTGAIQHTLGLRADYLTRNYWQHSAATSNAFDTNLYDPIVDASEQMPTSYPTIVPYVDNRYVSYTLTDQMSMLDDKLQVILGARYQDIDTQNLYKKTKYSSDKLSPSLGLVVKPFSEDLSFYASYVEGLSEGVTVSDITYPTATNKGETLAPYQTKQYELGTKYQVGSWLNTLALYQIEKPEAYQDSTSLEVKDDAETRSRGIEFSTAGQLTEDLSLMANLAYIDAEYVKSGTASQVGNTVIGTPDFTAGLGLDYKIPVVDGMSVNARASYVSEQYLNTDNSLELPDYTILDLGAKYATKIGGVNTTFRANVNNLTDEKYWSGVFGSNYAILGAGRTYKLGVTFDF
;
A
#
# COMPACT_ATOMS: atom_id res chain seq x y z
N MET A 1 29.93 17.51 4.14
CA MET A 1 30.93 16.49 3.75
C MET A 1 30.77 16.22 2.27
N LYS A 2 31.87 16.11 1.54
CA LYS A 2 31.96 16.24 0.07
C LYS A 2 31.01 15.33 -0.71
N THR A 3 30.33 15.93 -1.66
CA THR A 3 29.57 15.36 -2.78
C THR A 3 30.22 14.11 -3.38
N PHE A 4 29.61 12.95 -3.17
CA PHE A 4 29.84 11.78 -3.99
C PHE A 4 29.10 11.96 -5.33
N SER A 5 29.88 12.02 -6.36
CA SER A 5 29.48 12.39 -7.72
C SER A 5 28.44 11.45 -8.31
N LYS A 6 27.34 12.00 -8.82
CA LYS A 6 26.28 11.37 -9.64
C LYS A 6 26.76 10.56 -10.88
N LYS A 7 28.06 10.39 -11.08
CA LYS A 7 28.63 9.80 -12.32
C LYS A 7 28.94 8.29 -12.26
N ILE A 8 28.82 7.62 -11.12
CA ILE A 8 29.30 6.23 -11.00
C ILE A 8 28.22 5.18 -11.30
N LEU A 9 26.93 5.48 -11.13
CA LEU A 9 25.89 4.47 -11.37
C LEU A 9 25.37 4.41 -12.81
N THR A 10 25.46 5.49 -13.57
CA THR A 10 25.04 5.51 -14.99
C THR A 10 26.05 4.87 -15.95
N SER A 11 27.31 4.71 -15.53
CA SER A 11 28.36 4.12 -16.40
C SER A 11 28.52 2.59 -16.24
N SER A 12 27.97 1.99 -15.18
CA SER A 12 28.18 0.56 -14.90
C SER A 12 27.13 -0.35 -15.49
N ILE A 13 25.97 0.16 -15.90
CA ILE A 13 24.88 -0.64 -16.51
C ILE A 13 25.10 -0.82 -18.04
N GLY A 14 25.89 0.03 -18.65
CA GLY A 14 26.17 -0.03 -20.12
C GLY A 14 27.18 -1.08 -20.56
N LEU A 15 27.91 -1.73 -19.64
CA LEU A 15 29.05 -2.60 -20.01
C LEU A 15 28.74 -4.10 -19.92
N LEU A 16 27.53 -4.51 -19.56
CA LEU A 16 27.14 -5.93 -19.45
C LEU A 16 26.33 -6.46 -20.65
N MET A 17 26.15 -5.67 -21.69
CA MET A 17 25.33 -6.02 -22.86
C MET A 17 26.12 -6.47 -24.11
N MET A 18 27.45 -6.57 -24.03
CA MET A 18 28.24 -7.07 -25.18
C MET A 18 29.10 -8.26 -24.79
N GLY A 19 28.53 -9.46 -24.86
CA GLY A 19 29.23 -10.73 -24.66
C GLY A 19 28.33 -11.93 -24.87
N GLY A 20 27.55 -11.92 -25.98
CA GLY A 20 26.73 -13.06 -26.37
C GLY A 20 27.55 -14.19 -26.99
N GLY A 21 28.06 -15.10 -26.16
CA GLY A 21 28.55 -16.40 -26.58
C GLY A 21 27.54 -17.46 -26.17
N CYS A 22 26.80 -18.05 -27.11
CA CYS A 22 26.00 -19.25 -26.88
C CYS A 22 26.90 -20.41 -26.45
N LEU A 23 26.91 -20.73 -25.15
CA LEU A 23 27.34 -22.01 -24.64
C LEU A 23 26.08 -22.86 -24.40
N GLN A 24 25.78 -23.73 -25.36
CA GLN A 24 24.91 -24.87 -25.16
C GLN A 24 25.66 -25.86 -24.27
N LEU A 25 25.32 -25.86 -22.98
CA LEU A 25 25.71 -26.96 -22.07
C LEU A 25 24.50 -27.88 -21.90
N THR A 26 24.44 -28.92 -22.68
CA THR A 26 23.61 -30.10 -22.42
C THR A 26 24.20 -30.87 -21.25
N PHE A 27 23.63 -30.72 -20.08
CA PHE A 27 23.78 -31.64 -18.98
C PHE A 27 22.41 -32.06 -18.47
N ALA A 28 22.02 -33.28 -18.85
CA ALA A 28 20.94 -34.00 -18.21
C ALA A 28 21.53 -34.73 -17.00
N GLU A 29 21.70 -34.03 -15.89
CA GLU A 29 21.85 -34.61 -14.57
C GLU A 29 20.66 -34.15 -13.73
N GLU A 30 19.97 -35.09 -13.06
CA GLU A 30 18.96 -34.75 -12.06
C GLU A 30 19.61 -33.91 -10.96
N VAL A 31 19.49 -32.59 -11.10
CA VAL A 31 20.02 -31.66 -10.11
C VAL A 31 19.12 -31.76 -8.86
N SER A 32 19.68 -32.21 -7.76
CA SER A 32 18.96 -32.24 -6.49
C SER A 32 18.69 -30.81 -6.03
N VAL A 33 17.41 -30.39 -6.06
CA VAL A 33 16.98 -29.10 -5.52
C VAL A 33 16.92 -29.21 -4.00
N LEU A 34 17.46 -28.20 -3.29
CA LEU A 34 17.43 -28.14 -1.83
C LEU A 34 16.01 -28.34 -1.26
N PRO A 35 15.83 -29.08 -0.16
CA PRO A 35 14.52 -29.27 0.47
C PRO A 35 13.78 -27.97 0.78
N ALA A 36 14.50 -26.92 1.23
CA ALA A 36 13.93 -25.61 1.49
C ALA A 36 13.33 -24.96 0.22
N LEU A 37 14.00 -25.04 -0.93
CA LEU A 37 13.51 -24.51 -2.20
C LEU A 37 12.35 -25.33 -2.77
N LYS A 38 12.38 -26.67 -2.58
CA LYS A 38 11.24 -27.53 -2.95
C LYS A 38 10.01 -27.21 -2.11
N SER A 39 10.18 -26.94 -0.81
CA SER A 39 9.10 -26.57 0.09
C SER A 39 8.47 -25.22 -0.29
N GLU A 40 9.29 -24.20 -0.62
CA GLU A 40 8.77 -22.90 -1.09
C GLU A 40 8.00 -23.04 -2.43
N ALA A 41 8.51 -23.83 -3.39
CA ALA A 41 7.85 -24.06 -4.67
C ALA A 41 6.54 -24.87 -4.51
N GLN A 42 6.50 -25.84 -3.60
CA GLN A 42 5.30 -26.62 -3.31
C GLN A 42 4.23 -25.78 -2.58
N ALA A 43 4.63 -24.88 -1.67
CA ALA A 43 3.71 -23.97 -1.00
C ALA A 43 3.04 -23.02 -2.00
N GLN A 44 3.76 -22.54 -3.00
CA GLN A 44 3.17 -21.70 -4.08
C GLN A 44 2.14 -22.45 -4.93
N GLN A 45 2.27 -23.76 -5.12
CA GLN A 45 1.32 -24.57 -5.87
C GLN A 45 -0.01 -24.86 -5.13
N GLN A 46 -0.04 -24.61 -3.81
CA GLN A 46 -1.21 -24.89 -2.97
C GLN A 46 -2.05 -23.66 -2.59
N ASN A 47 -1.82 -22.51 -3.24
CA ASN A 47 -2.52 -21.26 -2.97
C ASN A 47 -4.03 -21.32 -3.25
N TYR A 48 -4.82 -20.39 -2.63
CA TYR A 48 -6.27 -20.30 -2.84
C TYR A 48 -6.61 -19.66 -4.19
N ALA A 49 -7.85 -19.85 -4.66
CA ALA A 49 -8.41 -19.23 -5.85
C ALA A 49 -7.47 -19.35 -7.08
N ASP A 50 -7.12 -20.58 -7.44
CA ASP A 50 -6.21 -20.86 -8.57
C ASP A 50 -4.86 -20.14 -8.48
N GLY A 51 -4.32 -20.02 -7.26
CA GLY A 51 -3.00 -19.41 -7.03
C GLY A 51 -2.98 -17.90 -6.80
N LYS A 52 -4.14 -17.24 -6.73
CA LYS A 52 -4.24 -15.78 -6.57
C LYS A 52 -3.96 -15.29 -5.16
N LEU A 53 -4.38 -16.07 -4.13
CA LEU A 53 -4.16 -15.73 -2.72
C LEU A 53 -3.27 -16.79 -2.07
N ALA A 54 -2.25 -16.33 -1.33
CA ALA A 54 -1.35 -17.23 -0.63
C ALA A 54 -2.00 -17.83 0.64
N LYS A 55 -1.66 -19.09 0.93
CA LYS A 55 -2.04 -19.77 2.19
C LYS A 55 -1.26 -19.29 3.40
N GLU A 56 -0.16 -18.62 3.18
CA GLU A 56 0.73 -18.11 4.22
C GLU A 56 0.92 -16.60 4.12
N ALA A 57 1.17 -15.98 5.26
CA ALA A 57 1.47 -14.57 5.38
C ALA A 57 2.76 -14.37 6.19
N LYS A 58 3.64 -13.48 5.74
CA LYS A 58 4.81 -13.03 6.51
C LYS A 58 4.37 -11.91 7.44
N LEU A 59 4.36 -12.18 8.73
CA LEU A 59 3.80 -11.32 9.77
C LEU A 59 4.89 -10.72 10.69
N GLY A 60 5.97 -10.23 10.12
CA GLY A 60 7.02 -9.50 10.86
C GLY A 60 7.52 -10.26 12.09
N ALA A 61 7.23 -9.76 13.29
CA ALA A 61 7.66 -10.36 14.55
C ALA A 61 7.03 -11.74 14.83
N LEU A 62 5.93 -12.10 14.18
CA LEU A 62 5.29 -13.42 14.33
C LEU A 62 5.81 -14.46 13.32
N GLY A 63 6.72 -14.06 12.43
CA GLY A 63 7.29 -14.95 11.42
C GLY A 63 6.33 -15.24 10.26
N ASN A 64 6.53 -16.39 9.59
CA ASN A 64 5.64 -16.87 8.53
C ASN A 64 4.55 -17.75 9.14
N LYS A 65 3.29 -17.44 8.85
CA LYS A 65 2.13 -18.12 9.43
C LYS A 65 1.13 -18.54 8.36
N SER A 66 0.53 -19.71 8.53
CA SER A 66 -0.66 -20.08 7.77
C SER A 66 -1.80 -19.11 8.08
N VAL A 67 -2.54 -18.69 7.05
CA VAL A 67 -3.69 -17.79 7.23
C VAL A 67 -4.71 -18.36 8.21
N ILE A 68 -4.95 -19.71 8.18
CA ILE A 68 -5.89 -20.38 9.08
C ILE A 68 -5.47 -20.32 10.57
N ASP A 69 -4.17 -20.16 10.83
CA ASP A 69 -3.57 -20.12 12.17
C ASP A 69 -3.29 -18.69 12.68
N THR A 70 -3.77 -17.69 11.96
CA THR A 70 -3.59 -16.30 12.38
C THR A 70 -4.83 -15.76 13.08
N PRO A 71 -4.71 -15.10 14.25
CA PRO A 71 -5.83 -14.46 14.93
C PRO A 71 -6.14 -13.05 14.39
N PHE A 72 -5.97 -12.83 13.07
CA PHE A 72 -6.14 -11.53 12.42
C PHE A 72 -6.75 -11.70 11.03
N SER A 73 -7.44 -10.67 10.54
CA SER A 73 -7.80 -10.54 9.13
C SER A 73 -6.57 -10.22 8.30
N VAL A 74 -6.10 -11.19 7.51
CA VAL A 74 -4.92 -11.06 6.66
C VAL A 74 -5.17 -11.66 5.29
N THR A 75 -4.69 -10.98 4.24
CA THR A 75 -4.74 -11.44 2.85
C THR A 75 -3.39 -11.21 2.20
N THR A 76 -2.88 -12.21 1.48
CA THR A 76 -1.65 -12.07 0.68
C THR A 76 -1.96 -12.33 -0.79
N TYR A 77 -1.88 -11.28 -1.60
CA TYR A 77 -2.00 -11.32 -3.05
C TYR A 77 -0.69 -11.76 -3.68
N THR A 78 -0.74 -12.73 -4.58
CA THR A 78 0.45 -13.33 -5.22
C THR A 78 0.83 -12.60 -6.51
N ALA A 79 2.00 -12.95 -7.06
CA ALA A 79 2.45 -12.53 -8.39
C ALA A 79 1.44 -12.89 -9.49
N LYS A 80 0.64 -13.96 -9.30
CA LYS A 80 -0.42 -14.33 -10.25
C LYS A 80 -1.56 -13.31 -10.26
N THR A 81 -2.01 -12.84 -9.08
CA THR A 81 -2.99 -11.76 -9.00
C THR A 81 -2.48 -10.52 -9.72
N ILE A 82 -1.26 -10.08 -9.40
CA ILE A 82 -0.61 -8.93 -10.02
C ILE A 82 -0.60 -9.05 -11.55
N SER A 83 -0.20 -10.21 -12.07
CA SER A 83 -0.06 -10.39 -13.52
C SER A 83 -1.41 -10.54 -14.24
N ASP A 84 -2.40 -11.21 -13.64
CA ASP A 84 -3.71 -11.45 -14.27
C ASP A 84 -4.57 -10.18 -14.30
N THR A 85 -4.45 -9.30 -13.29
CA THR A 85 -5.11 -7.98 -13.28
C THR A 85 -4.33 -6.89 -14.02
N GLN A 86 -3.10 -7.18 -14.47
CA GLN A 86 -2.16 -6.20 -15.03
C GLN A 86 -1.99 -4.96 -14.13
N ALA A 87 -2.01 -5.18 -12.81
CA ALA A 87 -1.86 -4.11 -11.83
C ALA A 87 -0.46 -3.50 -11.94
N ALA A 88 -0.38 -2.19 -12.16
CA ALA A 88 0.87 -1.45 -12.27
C ALA A 88 1.47 -1.09 -10.90
N THR A 89 0.62 -0.92 -9.89
CA THR A 89 1.03 -0.50 -8.54
C THR A 89 0.40 -1.37 -7.45
N VAL A 90 0.91 -1.24 -6.22
CA VAL A 90 0.34 -1.92 -5.05
C VAL A 90 -1.10 -1.50 -4.81
N SER A 91 -1.46 -0.22 -4.95
CA SER A 91 -2.83 0.25 -4.76
C SER A 91 -3.80 -0.41 -5.75
N GLU A 92 -3.39 -0.63 -7.00
CA GLU A 92 -4.20 -1.38 -7.96
C GLU A 92 -4.40 -2.85 -7.55
N VAL A 93 -3.40 -3.48 -6.93
CA VAL A 93 -3.56 -4.83 -6.36
C VAL A 93 -4.60 -4.82 -5.24
N LEU A 94 -4.59 -3.79 -4.39
CA LEU A 94 -5.50 -3.67 -3.26
C LEU A 94 -6.97 -3.46 -3.67
N LYS A 95 -7.25 -2.95 -4.87
CA LYS A 95 -8.61 -2.84 -5.45
C LYS A 95 -9.36 -4.19 -5.56
N ASN A 96 -8.67 -5.32 -5.41
CA ASN A 96 -9.32 -6.62 -5.30
C ASN A 96 -10.10 -6.82 -4.00
N ASP A 97 -9.92 -5.95 -3.01
CA ASP A 97 -10.72 -5.89 -1.78
C ASP A 97 -11.43 -4.53 -1.69
N PRO A 98 -12.74 -4.43 -1.95
CA PRO A 98 -13.46 -3.16 -1.98
C PRO A 98 -13.58 -2.50 -0.59
N SER A 99 -13.24 -3.19 0.49
CA SER A 99 -13.11 -2.58 1.82
C SER A 99 -11.83 -1.75 1.97
N ILE A 100 -10.90 -1.87 0.99
CA ILE A 100 -9.68 -1.07 0.88
C ILE A 100 -9.87 -0.10 -0.28
N ARG A 101 -9.83 1.19 0.00
CA ARG A 101 -10.18 2.22 -0.96
C ARG A 101 -9.07 3.25 -1.12
N GLU A 102 -8.85 3.69 -2.37
CA GLU A 102 -7.94 4.81 -2.63
C GLU A 102 -8.51 6.11 -2.05
N THR A 103 -7.65 6.91 -1.44
CA THR A 103 -7.95 8.25 -0.93
C THR A 103 -7.17 9.34 -1.69
N THR A 104 -6.64 8.98 -2.85
CA THR A 104 -6.03 9.86 -3.85
C THR A 104 -6.57 9.51 -5.22
N ASN A 105 -6.62 10.45 -6.14
CA ASN A 105 -7.13 10.24 -7.49
C ASN A 105 -6.32 9.17 -8.23
N SER A 106 -6.99 8.38 -9.07
CA SER A 106 -6.30 7.53 -10.05
C SER A 106 -5.33 8.38 -10.87
N GLY A 107 -4.14 7.84 -11.09
CA GLY A 107 -3.09 8.58 -11.77
C GLY A 107 -2.37 9.62 -10.91
N HIS A 108 -2.70 9.82 -9.65
CA HIS A 108 -1.88 10.65 -8.77
C HIS A 108 -0.52 10.00 -8.51
N LEU A 109 0.54 10.80 -8.31
CA LEU A 109 1.87 10.26 -8.00
C LEU A 109 1.94 9.61 -6.61
N ASN A 110 1.08 10.02 -5.68
CA ASN A 110 0.98 9.46 -4.35
C ASN A 110 -0.29 8.60 -4.25
N GLU A 111 -0.16 7.38 -3.77
CA GLU A 111 -1.26 6.42 -3.64
C GLU A 111 -1.50 6.11 -2.16
N ASN A 112 -2.51 6.74 -1.58
CA ASN A 112 -2.97 6.46 -0.24
C ASN A 112 -4.24 5.62 -0.29
N VAL A 113 -4.46 4.81 0.74
CA VAL A 113 -5.67 4.01 0.88
C VAL A 113 -6.34 4.26 2.23
N GLN A 114 -7.59 3.85 2.33
CA GLN A 114 -8.34 3.76 3.57
C GLN A 114 -8.67 2.30 3.84
N ILE A 115 -8.51 1.85 5.07
CA ILE A 115 -8.84 0.50 5.53
C ILE A 115 -9.64 0.64 6.82
N ARG A 116 -10.85 0.03 6.87
CA ARG A 116 -11.75 0.09 8.05
C ARG A 116 -12.04 1.51 8.55
N GLY A 117 -12.16 2.49 7.63
CA GLY A 117 -12.40 3.90 7.96
C GLY A 117 -11.17 4.74 8.33
N PHE A 118 -9.96 4.15 8.37
CA PHE A 118 -8.71 4.85 8.70
C PHE A 118 -7.76 4.92 7.51
N SER A 119 -7.16 6.08 7.32
CA SER A 119 -6.17 6.28 6.25
C SER A 119 -4.89 5.50 6.50
N VAL A 120 -4.32 4.96 5.41
CA VAL A 120 -2.98 4.37 5.36
C VAL A 120 -2.22 5.06 4.23
N GLY A 121 -1.24 5.87 4.60
CA GLY A 121 -0.41 6.62 3.66
C GLY A 121 0.62 5.72 2.97
N PHE A 122 1.02 6.07 1.74
CA PHE A 122 2.09 5.37 1.02
C PHE A 122 3.42 5.32 1.80
N GLU A 123 3.66 6.29 2.68
CA GLU A 123 4.84 6.35 3.56
C GLU A 123 4.87 5.21 4.58
N ASP A 124 3.72 4.63 4.88
CA ASP A 124 3.53 3.56 5.85
C ASP A 124 3.48 2.16 5.23
N TYR A 125 3.72 2.05 3.91
CA TYR A 125 3.95 0.76 3.28
C TYR A 125 5.36 0.28 3.59
N ASN A 126 5.51 -1.02 3.81
CA ASN A 126 6.84 -1.58 4.05
C ASN A 126 7.29 -2.55 2.95
N ILE A 127 8.61 -2.63 2.78
CA ILE A 127 9.27 -3.58 1.89
C ILE A 127 10.06 -4.58 2.74
N ASN A 128 9.80 -5.87 2.53
CA ASN A 128 10.50 -6.97 3.21
C ASN A 128 10.47 -6.86 4.76
N GLY A 129 9.40 -6.26 5.32
CA GLY A 129 9.22 -6.07 6.75
C GLY A 129 9.97 -4.87 7.35
N LEU A 130 10.44 -3.92 6.52
CA LEU A 130 11.12 -2.70 6.94
C LEU A 130 10.33 -1.46 6.46
N TYR A 131 9.95 -0.59 7.39
CA TYR A 131 9.41 0.73 7.08
C TYR A 131 10.50 1.66 6.50
N GLY A 132 10.06 2.70 5.77
CA GLY A 132 10.96 3.65 5.11
C GLY A 132 11.58 3.13 3.83
N MET A 133 11.44 1.84 3.53
CA MET A 133 12.07 1.18 2.38
C MET A 133 11.19 1.12 1.14
N ALA A 134 9.92 1.51 1.20
CA ALA A 134 9.06 1.65 0.03
C ALA A 134 9.49 2.86 -0.83
N PRO A 135 9.32 2.81 -2.17
CA PRO A 135 9.49 3.97 -3.03
C PRO A 135 8.58 5.12 -2.59
N THR A 136 8.95 6.35 -2.95
CA THR A 136 8.07 7.49 -2.70
C THR A 136 6.82 7.42 -3.57
N GLY A 137 5.69 7.79 -3.00
CA GLY A 137 4.40 7.95 -3.66
C GLY A 137 3.67 6.67 -3.99
N ARG A 138 4.30 5.71 -4.66
CA ARG A 138 3.69 4.43 -5.07
C ARG A 138 4.72 3.31 -5.23
N ILE A 139 4.28 2.08 -5.05
CA ILE A 139 5.14 0.90 -5.25
C ILE A 139 4.79 0.25 -6.58
N PRO A 140 5.68 0.28 -7.61
CA PRO A 140 5.45 -0.42 -8.86
C PRO A 140 5.53 -1.94 -8.66
N THR A 141 4.63 -2.68 -9.29
CA THR A 141 4.58 -4.15 -9.21
C THR A 141 5.79 -4.84 -9.87
N ASP A 142 6.54 -4.11 -10.67
CA ASP A 142 7.78 -4.61 -11.28
C ASP A 142 8.82 -5.07 -10.27
N ILE A 143 8.86 -4.46 -9.08
CA ILE A 143 9.84 -4.80 -8.03
C ILE A 143 9.35 -5.85 -7.04
N ILE A 144 8.05 -6.18 -7.02
CA ILE A 144 7.44 -7.02 -5.99
C ILE A 144 6.91 -8.35 -6.51
N ASP A 145 6.87 -9.34 -5.63
CA ASP A 145 6.33 -10.69 -5.85
C ASP A 145 4.96 -10.89 -5.18
N SER A 146 4.72 -10.24 -4.06
CA SER A 146 3.46 -10.34 -3.32
C SER A 146 3.18 -9.12 -2.48
N VAL A 147 1.88 -8.92 -2.17
CA VAL A 147 1.38 -7.89 -1.28
C VAL A 147 0.55 -8.54 -0.19
N THR A 148 0.94 -8.34 1.06
CA THR A 148 0.17 -8.78 2.23
C THR A 148 -0.48 -7.57 2.88
N VAL A 149 -1.77 -7.67 3.16
CA VAL A 149 -2.52 -6.70 3.94
C VAL A 149 -2.96 -7.35 5.24
N LEU A 150 -2.60 -6.73 6.34
CA LEU A 150 -3.12 -7.03 7.66
C LEU A 150 -4.07 -5.89 8.04
N LYS A 151 -5.36 -6.17 8.18
CA LYS A 151 -6.38 -5.15 8.45
C LYS A 151 -6.40 -4.77 9.93
N GLY A 152 -6.54 -3.47 10.19
CA GLY A 152 -6.50 -2.87 11.53
C GLY A 152 -5.09 -2.61 12.07
N PRO A 153 -5.00 -1.89 13.19
CA PRO A 153 -3.74 -1.53 13.81
C PRO A 153 -2.99 -2.78 14.28
N ASN A 154 -1.68 -2.82 14.08
CA ASN A 154 -0.88 -3.93 14.59
C ASN A 154 0.57 -3.53 14.86
N ALA A 155 0.79 -2.86 15.98
CA ALA A 155 2.14 -2.48 16.40
C ALA A 155 3.02 -3.71 16.67
N LEU A 156 2.46 -4.85 17.11
CA LEU A 156 3.23 -6.07 17.36
C LEU A 156 3.93 -6.57 16.10
N VAL A 157 3.20 -6.65 14.97
CA VAL A 157 3.73 -7.20 13.72
C VAL A 157 4.77 -6.30 13.08
N ALA A 158 4.47 -5.01 12.94
CA ALA A 158 5.26 -4.10 12.10
C ALA A 158 5.85 -2.89 12.86
N GLY A 159 5.41 -2.62 14.09
CA GLY A 159 5.75 -1.42 14.83
C GLY A 159 4.86 -0.23 14.51
N MET A 160 5.26 0.95 14.99
CA MET A 160 4.58 2.19 14.64
C MET A 160 4.90 2.56 13.19
N ALA A 161 3.86 2.81 12.43
CA ALA A 161 3.97 3.32 11.08
C ALA A 161 4.56 4.76 11.10
N PRO A 162 5.51 5.11 10.22
CA PRO A 162 6.21 6.41 10.26
C PRO A 162 5.31 7.64 10.12
N ALA A 163 4.18 7.54 9.41
CA ALA A 163 3.16 8.58 9.31
C ALA A 163 1.97 8.34 10.26
N GLY A 164 2.04 7.30 11.10
CA GLY A 164 1.05 7.03 12.14
C GLY A 164 -0.23 6.34 11.68
N SER A 165 -0.21 5.66 10.53
CA SER A 165 -1.36 4.90 10.03
C SER A 165 -1.77 3.78 11.00
N VAL A 166 -3.06 3.65 11.23
CA VAL A 166 -3.64 2.64 12.12
C VAL A 166 -4.75 1.79 11.47
N GLY A 167 -5.10 2.06 10.20
CA GLY A 167 -6.11 1.30 9.44
C GLY A 167 -5.65 -0.11 9.07
N GLY A 168 -4.35 -0.31 8.89
CA GLY A 168 -3.77 -1.60 8.53
C GLY A 168 -2.28 -1.52 8.26
N VAL A 169 -1.68 -2.67 7.97
CA VAL A 169 -0.28 -2.80 7.57
C VAL A 169 -0.21 -3.38 6.16
N VAL A 170 0.36 -2.64 5.23
CA VAL A 170 0.60 -3.08 3.85
C VAL A 170 2.07 -3.46 3.70
N MET A 171 2.32 -4.72 3.37
CA MET A 171 3.66 -5.31 3.28
C MET A 171 3.89 -5.88 1.90
N ALA A 172 4.87 -5.34 1.17
CA ALA A 172 5.28 -5.87 -0.12
C ALA A 172 6.58 -6.68 0.01
N GLN A 173 6.65 -7.79 -0.73
CA GLN A 173 7.84 -8.62 -0.81
C GLN A 173 8.49 -8.44 -2.18
N THR A 174 9.80 -8.22 -2.20
CA THR A 174 10.56 -8.10 -3.45
C THR A 174 10.68 -9.44 -4.18
N LYS A 175 10.79 -9.37 -5.51
CA LYS A 175 10.99 -10.53 -6.39
C LYS A 175 12.30 -11.26 -6.07
N ARG A 176 12.27 -12.62 -6.12
CA ARG A 176 13.45 -13.47 -5.94
C ARG A 176 13.54 -14.53 -7.04
N ALA A 177 14.73 -15.14 -7.17
CA ALA A 177 14.97 -16.22 -8.10
C ALA A 177 14.48 -17.57 -7.52
N ASN A 178 13.16 -17.78 -7.42
CA ASN A 178 12.62 -19.04 -6.92
C ASN A 178 12.79 -20.19 -7.93
N GLN A 179 12.88 -19.85 -9.22
CA GLN A 179 13.12 -20.77 -10.35
C GLN A 179 13.85 -20.03 -11.46
N ASP A 180 14.35 -20.79 -12.44
CA ASP A 180 14.90 -20.20 -13.65
C ASP A 180 13.77 -19.54 -14.47
N LEU A 181 13.99 -18.32 -14.91
CA LEU A 181 13.05 -17.53 -15.70
C LEU A 181 13.82 -16.66 -16.70
N THR A 182 13.33 -16.55 -17.90
CA THR A 182 13.71 -15.50 -18.85
C THR A 182 12.41 -14.96 -19.44
N ARG A 183 12.03 -13.78 -19.03
CA ARG A 183 10.77 -13.14 -19.44
C ARG A 183 11.03 -11.83 -20.14
N VAL A 184 10.33 -11.60 -21.23
CA VAL A 184 10.20 -10.30 -21.89
C VAL A 184 8.72 -9.97 -21.97
N SER A 185 8.36 -8.72 -21.70
CA SER A 185 6.98 -8.26 -21.71
C SER A 185 6.84 -6.96 -22.48
N ALA A 186 5.68 -6.77 -23.09
CA ALA A 186 5.26 -5.49 -23.65
C ALA A 186 3.78 -5.28 -23.33
N SER A 187 3.40 -4.04 -23.01
CA SER A 187 2.00 -3.66 -22.80
C SER A 187 1.71 -2.32 -23.44
N TYR A 188 0.45 -2.14 -23.75
CA TYR A 188 -0.17 -0.91 -24.22
C TYR A 188 -1.35 -0.62 -23.30
N GLU A 189 -1.48 0.61 -22.88
CA GLU A 189 -2.58 1.09 -22.09
C GLU A 189 -3.05 2.38 -22.71
N ASP A 190 -4.32 2.61 -22.69
CA ASP A 190 -5.09 3.74 -23.16
C ASP A 190 -4.30 4.92 -23.75
N ASP A 191 -4.83 5.62 -24.72
CA ASP A 191 -4.34 6.90 -25.28
C ASP A 191 -2.86 6.95 -25.71
N GLY A 192 -2.14 5.83 -25.68
CA GLY A 192 -0.79 5.74 -26.23
C GLY A 192 0.32 5.46 -25.21
N TYR A 193 0.00 5.10 -23.98
CA TYR A 193 1.01 4.62 -23.05
C TYR A 193 1.47 3.20 -23.42
N TYR A 194 2.77 3.03 -23.60
CA TYR A 194 3.37 1.73 -23.83
C TYR A 194 4.47 1.45 -22.81
N LYS A 195 4.58 0.17 -22.42
CA LYS A 195 5.60 -0.28 -21.48
C LYS A 195 6.27 -1.55 -21.99
N SER A 196 7.57 -1.66 -21.84
CA SER A 196 8.34 -2.87 -22.08
C SER A 196 9.15 -3.26 -20.85
N GLY A 197 9.40 -4.55 -20.67
CA GLY A 197 10.14 -5.04 -19.53
C GLY A 197 10.84 -6.37 -19.79
N PHE A 198 11.84 -6.65 -18.96
CA PHE A 198 12.50 -7.94 -18.90
C PHE A 198 12.65 -8.39 -17.45
N ASP A 199 12.71 -9.70 -17.24
CA ASP A 199 12.88 -10.30 -15.93
C ASP A 199 13.63 -11.64 -16.09
N VAL A 200 14.84 -11.70 -15.58
CA VAL A 200 15.73 -12.87 -15.70
C VAL A 200 16.09 -13.36 -14.31
N ALA A 201 15.77 -14.61 -14.04
CA ALA A 201 16.13 -15.28 -12.81
C ALA A 201 16.88 -16.58 -13.10
N ARG A 202 17.87 -16.89 -12.29
CA ARG A 202 18.66 -18.12 -12.37
C ARG A 202 18.99 -18.65 -10.99
N ARG A 203 18.88 -19.95 -10.85
CA ARG A 203 19.41 -20.70 -9.69
C ARG A 203 20.72 -21.38 -10.09
N LEU A 204 21.78 -21.07 -9.37
CA LEU A 204 23.16 -21.49 -9.65
C LEU A 204 23.72 -22.32 -8.49
N GLY A 205 24.82 -23.04 -8.74
CA GLY A 205 25.44 -23.93 -7.79
C GLY A 205 24.95 -25.39 -7.95
N ASN A 206 25.68 -26.33 -7.35
CA ASN A 206 25.38 -27.77 -7.50
C ASN A 206 24.02 -28.15 -6.86
N ASN A 207 23.63 -27.42 -5.81
CA ASN A 207 22.35 -27.61 -5.11
C ASN A 207 21.37 -26.44 -5.37
N LYS A 208 21.63 -25.62 -6.40
CA LYS A 208 20.81 -24.41 -6.70
C LYS A 208 20.79 -23.39 -5.56
N GLU A 209 21.85 -23.35 -4.73
CA GLU A 209 21.95 -22.53 -3.53
C GLU A 209 22.03 -21.02 -3.81
N PHE A 210 22.56 -20.60 -4.96
CA PHE A 210 22.65 -19.19 -5.35
C PHE A 210 21.50 -18.80 -6.25
N GLY A 211 20.76 -17.75 -5.87
CA GLY A 211 19.76 -17.11 -6.68
C GLY A 211 20.25 -15.75 -7.18
N VAL A 212 20.01 -15.50 -8.46
CA VAL A 212 20.25 -14.18 -9.09
C VAL A 212 19.01 -13.82 -9.89
N ARG A 213 18.43 -12.64 -9.63
CA ARG A 213 17.33 -12.08 -10.43
C ARG A 213 17.64 -10.64 -10.78
N VAL A 214 17.46 -10.31 -12.06
CA VAL A 214 17.62 -8.96 -12.58
C VAL A 214 16.42 -8.67 -13.45
N GLY A 215 15.77 -7.55 -13.21
CA GLY A 215 14.61 -7.10 -13.97
C GLY A 215 14.66 -5.60 -14.21
N GLY A 216 13.89 -5.16 -15.19
CA GLY A 216 13.71 -3.76 -15.47
C GLY A 216 12.56 -3.52 -16.42
N SER A 217 12.00 -2.32 -16.35
CA SER A 217 10.94 -1.87 -17.25
C SER A 217 11.10 -0.40 -17.58
N TYR A 218 10.57 -0.04 -18.73
CA TYR A 218 10.44 1.34 -19.21
C TYR A 218 9.09 1.51 -19.87
N GLY A 219 8.37 2.55 -19.47
CA GLY A 219 7.09 2.91 -20.03
C GLY A 219 7.03 4.42 -20.29
N GLN A 220 6.31 4.82 -21.34
CA GLN A 220 6.05 6.22 -21.63
C GLN A 220 4.80 6.37 -22.50
N GLY A 221 4.21 7.55 -22.47
CA GLY A 221 3.09 7.96 -23.28
C GLY A 221 1.98 8.60 -22.48
N GLU A 222 0.90 8.96 -23.16
CA GLU A 222 -0.30 9.50 -22.55
C GLU A 222 -0.99 8.44 -21.69
N HIS A 223 -1.41 8.80 -20.49
CA HIS A 223 -1.86 7.82 -19.52
C HIS A 223 -2.91 8.38 -18.56
N ILE A 224 -4.08 7.73 -18.49
CA ILE A 224 -5.20 7.96 -17.54
C ILE A 224 -5.89 9.33 -17.72
N ILE A 225 -5.18 10.41 -17.85
CA ILE A 225 -5.69 11.79 -17.92
C ILE A 225 -5.35 12.34 -19.32
N ASP A 226 -6.30 12.95 -19.98
CA ASP A 226 -6.14 13.50 -21.33
C ASP A 226 -4.94 14.44 -21.45
N GLY A 227 -4.04 14.18 -22.37
CA GLY A 227 -2.84 14.98 -22.62
C GLY A 227 -1.75 14.88 -21.56
N MET A 228 -1.89 14.01 -20.56
CA MET A 228 -0.89 13.78 -19.51
C MET A 228 0.09 12.70 -19.90
N ASP A 229 1.36 13.07 -20.08
CA ASP A 229 2.44 12.15 -20.41
C ASP A 229 3.12 11.59 -19.15
N ASP A 230 3.12 10.28 -19.00
CA ASP A 230 3.88 9.56 -17.99
C ASP A 230 5.14 8.91 -18.58
N THR A 231 6.25 8.97 -17.84
CA THR A 231 7.47 8.21 -18.10
C THR A 231 7.88 7.48 -16.84
N ASN A 232 7.88 6.15 -16.90
CA ASN A 232 8.21 5.30 -15.76
C ASN A 232 9.45 4.45 -16.08
N SER A 233 10.37 4.34 -15.16
CA SER A 233 11.50 3.42 -15.28
C SER A 233 11.76 2.70 -13.96
N THR A 234 12.01 1.40 -14.07
CA THR A 234 12.25 0.54 -12.91
C THR A 234 13.42 -0.39 -13.21
N GLY A 235 14.32 -0.53 -12.25
CA GLY A 235 15.37 -1.53 -12.24
C GLY A 235 15.37 -2.28 -10.92
N VAL A 236 15.56 -3.59 -10.93
CA VAL A 236 15.62 -4.43 -9.74
C VAL A 236 16.72 -5.48 -9.85
N VAL A 237 17.42 -5.70 -8.75
CA VAL A 237 18.41 -6.77 -8.59
C VAL A 237 18.11 -7.47 -7.26
N ALA A 238 18.02 -8.79 -7.30
CA ALA A 238 17.94 -9.61 -6.10
C ALA A 238 18.97 -10.74 -6.18
N LEU A 239 19.73 -10.90 -5.12
CA LEU A 239 20.69 -11.98 -4.94
C LEU A 239 20.30 -12.75 -3.69
N ASP A 240 20.38 -14.06 -3.73
CA ASP A 240 20.20 -14.87 -2.54
C ASP A 240 21.16 -16.04 -2.49
N TYR A 241 21.49 -16.46 -1.27
CA TYR A 241 22.20 -17.69 -0.98
C TYR A 241 21.41 -18.47 0.06
N THR A 242 20.96 -19.66 -0.30
CA THR A 242 20.08 -20.48 0.55
C THR A 242 20.67 -21.87 0.72
N THR A 243 20.84 -22.26 1.98
CA THR A 243 21.16 -23.63 2.39
C THR A 243 20.15 -24.06 3.45
N ASP A 244 20.28 -25.29 3.98
CA ASP A 244 19.39 -25.77 5.06
C ASP A 244 19.51 -24.92 6.34
N LYS A 245 20.69 -24.33 6.60
CA LYS A 245 20.96 -23.56 7.81
C LYS A 245 21.07 -22.05 7.60
N LEU A 246 21.47 -21.61 6.42
CA LEU A 246 21.76 -20.19 6.15
C LEU A 246 20.95 -19.71 4.96
N LYS A 247 20.24 -18.60 5.15
CA LYS A 247 19.59 -17.82 4.08
C LYS A 247 20.14 -16.41 4.14
N LEU A 248 20.72 -15.94 3.05
CA LEU A 248 21.16 -14.56 2.86
C LEU A 248 20.45 -13.97 1.67
N ASN A 249 20.02 -12.73 1.78
CA ASN A 249 19.36 -12.00 0.71
C ASN A 249 19.98 -10.62 0.58
N PHE A 250 20.11 -10.17 -0.65
CA PHE A 250 20.44 -8.80 -1.00
C PHE A 250 19.44 -8.32 -2.06
N ASP A 251 18.89 -7.13 -1.87
CA ASP A 251 17.92 -6.50 -2.75
C ASP A 251 18.34 -5.08 -3.07
N ALA A 252 18.15 -4.70 -4.32
CA ALA A 252 18.30 -3.32 -4.76
C ALA A 252 17.23 -2.98 -5.77
N TYR A 253 16.69 -1.77 -5.70
CA TYR A 253 15.87 -1.23 -6.79
C TYR A 253 16.16 0.25 -7.01
N ALA A 254 15.87 0.69 -8.23
CA ALA A 254 15.78 2.09 -8.62
C ALA A 254 14.46 2.29 -9.36
N VAL A 255 13.67 3.26 -8.92
CA VAL A 255 12.38 3.63 -9.50
C VAL A 255 12.42 5.12 -9.81
N ARG A 256 11.92 5.50 -10.99
CA ARG A 256 11.72 6.89 -11.39
C ARG A 256 10.41 7.02 -12.13
N ASP A 257 9.57 7.92 -11.66
CA ASP A 257 8.32 8.31 -12.29
C ASP A 257 8.39 9.79 -12.63
N LYS A 258 8.16 10.12 -13.89
CA LYS A 258 8.07 11.48 -14.40
C LYS A 258 6.71 11.67 -15.05
N ARG A 259 6.11 12.81 -14.81
CA ARG A 259 4.83 13.22 -15.34
C ARG A 259 4.93 14.62 -15.90
N ASP A 260 4.40 14.80 -17.09
CA ASP A 260 4.34 16.07 -17.79
C ASP A 260 2.91 16.34 -18.28
N ASN A 261 2.57 17.62 -18.48
CA ASN A 261 1.36 18.09 -19.14
C ASN A 261 0.03 17.71 -18.49
N GLY A 262 0.02 17.32 -17.23
CA GLY A 262 -1.25 16.99 -16.61
C GLY A 262 -1.18 16.55 -15.16
N SER A 263 -2.31 16.65 -14.49
CA SER A 263 -2.54 16.06 -13.17
C SER A 263 -4.04 15.92 -12.90
N PRO A 264 -4.46 14.85 -12.23
CA PRO A 264 -5.77 14.81 -11.61
C PRO A 264 -5.89 15.88 -10.53
N ALA A 265 -7.10 16.32 -10.24
CA ALA A 265 -7.40 17.28 -9.19
C ALA A 265 -8.16 16.66 -8.02
N MET A 266 -7.83 17.08 -6.81
CA MET A 266 -8.70 16.93 -5.66
C MET A 266 -9.71 18.07 -5.72
N VAL A 267 -11.01 17.75 -5.82
CA VAL A 267 -12.05 18.76 -6.03
C VAL A 267 -12.65 19.18 -4.70
N GLY A 268 -12.44 20.45 -4.35
CA GLY A 268 -12.93 21.04 -3.11
C GLY A 268 -14.34 21.61 -3.27
N PHE A 269 -15.28 21.10 -2.47
CA PHE A 269 -16.61 21.64 -2.27
C PHE A 269 -16.64 22.38 -0.92
N ILE A 270 -15.99 23.55 -0.89
CA ILE A 270 -15.82 24.33 0.34
C ILE A 270 -16.92 25.39 0.43
N PRO A 271 -17.78 25.35 1.47
CA PRO A 271 -18.76 26.38 1.69
C PRO A 271 -18.14 27.78 1.73
N CYS A 272 -18.89 28.75 1.28
CA CYS A 272 -18.41 30.11 1.16
C CYS A 272 -17.79 30.66 2.43
N THR A 273 -16.56 31.10 2.33
CA THR A 273 -15.84 31.77 3.41
C THR A 273 -15.87 33.28 3.19
N PRO A 274 -15.70 34.11 4.26
CA PRO A 274 -15.61 35.56 4.13
C PRO A 274 -14.53 36.11 3.20
N LYS A 275 -13.60 35.25 2.78
CA LYS A 275 -12.52 35.57 1.81
C LYS A 275 -12.99 35.56 0.36
N LEU A 276 -14.12 34.89 0.04
CA LEU A 276 -14.71 34.86 -1.28
C LEU A 276 -15.72 36.02 -1.38
N LYS A 277 -15.74 36.71 -2.54
CA LYS A 277 -16.77 37.74 -2.77
C LYS A 277 -18.15 37.06 -2.75
N ALA A 278 -19.14 37.67 -2.08
CA ALA A 278 -20.49 37.11 -1.97
C ALA A 278 -21.12 36.77 -3.34
N SER A 279 -20.72 37.46 -4.42
CA SER A 279 -21.16 37.18 -5.79
C SER A 279 -20.56 35.89 -6.40
N GLN A 280 -19.55 35.28 -5.77
CA GLN A 280 -18.92 34.03 -6.21
C GLN A 280 -19.49 32.81 -5.48
N CYS A 281 -20.41 33.02 -4.56
CA CYS A 281 -20.95 31.99 -3.69
C CYS A 281 -22.32 31.52 -4.14
N THR A 282 -22.54 30.21 -4.18
CA THR A 282 -23.85 29.61 -4.45
C THR A 282 -24.57 29.29 -3.13
N THR A 283 -25.87 29.55 -3.08
CA THR A 283 -26.74 29.10 -1.99
C THR A 283 -28.01 28.46 -2.57
N PRO A 284 -28.44 27.26 -2.18
CA PRO A 284 -27.72 26.34 -1.29
C PRO A 284 -26.48 25.76 -1.95
N TYR A 285 -25.42 25.54 -1.16
CA TYR A 285 -24.21 24.87 -1.60
C TYR A 285 -24.47 23.36 -1.68
N LYS A 286 -24.15 22.71 -2.79
CA LYS A 286 -24.46 21.29 -3.05
C LYS A 286 -23.31 20.59 -3.75
N LEU A 287 -23.27 19.29 -3.62
CA LEU A 287 -22.41 18.46 -4.46
C LEU A 287 -22.82 18.58 -5.93
N MET A 288 -21.86 18.51 -6.83
CA MET A 288 -22.08 18.41 -8.27
C MET A 288 -21.76 17.01 -8.75
N ASP A 289 -22.33 16.61 -9.89
CA ASP A 289 -22.00 15.33 -10.53
C ASP A 289 -20.50 15.26 -10.86
N ALA A 290 -19.95 14.06 -10.88
CA ALA A 290 -18.56 13.86 -11.23
C ALA A 290 -18.32 14.18 -12.72
N PRO A 291 -17.26 14.93 -13.07
CA PRO A 291 -16.84 15.08 -14.48
C PRO A 291 -16.25 13.78 -15.02
N SER A 292 -15.78 13.78 -16.27
CA SER A 292 -15.07 12.63 -16.82
C SER A 292 -13.81 12.30 -16.02
N GLY A 293 -13.54 11.01 -15.81
CA GLY A 293 -12.41 10.54 -15.01
C GLY A 293 -11.03 10.78 -15.65
N ASP A 294 -11.01 11.14 -16.95
CA ASP A 294 -9.85 11.51 -17.75
C ASP A 294 -9.60 13.03 -17.81
N SER A 295 -10.45 13.85 -17.17
CA SER A 295 -10.37 15.31 -17.22
C SER A 295 -9.02 15.85 -16.74
N ASN A 296 -8.34 16.63 -17.58
CA ASN A 296 -7.08 17.29 -17.27
C ASN A 296 -7.32 18.71 -16.72
N PHE A 297 -7.20 18.89 -15.42
CA PHE A 297 -7.40 20.17 -14.78
C PHE A 297 -6.14 21.06 -14.76
N PHE A 298 -4.97 20.47 -15.02
CA PHE A 298 -3.68 21.14 -14.87
C PHE A 298 -2.72 20.79 -16.02
N PRO A 299 -3.05 21.10 -17.28
CA PRO A 299 -2.07 20.98 -18.35
C PRO A 299 -0.86 21.91 -18.09
N ASN A 300 0.28 21.57 -18.69
CA ASN A 300 1.57 22.27 -18.53
C ASN A 300 2.26 22.15 -17.16
N ILE A 301 1.72 21.38 -16.21
CA ILE A 301 2.46 21.06 -14.99
C ILE A 301 3.33 19.83 -15.17
N HIS A 302 4.35 19.74 -14.32
CA HIS A 302 5.23 18.61 -14.33
C HIS A 302 5.63 18.19 -12.92
N GLY A 303 5.95 16.91 -12.75
CA GLY A 303 6.48 16.37 -11.51
C GLY A 303 7.32 15.14 -11.76
N GLU A 304 8.30 14.95 -10.90
CA GLU A 304 9.19 13.81 -10.93
C GLU A 304 9.43 13.28 -9.52
N GLN A 305 9.38 11.97 -9.38
CA GLN A 305 9.79 11.29 -8.16
C GLN A 305 10.75 10.15 -8.46
N SER A 306 11.68 9.92 -7.56
CA SER A 306 12.64 8.83 -7.67
C SER A 306 12.94 8.21 -6.31
N SER A 307 13.31 6.93 -6.34
CA SER A 307 13.74 6.20 -5.15
C SER A 307 14.84 5.20 -5.49
N GLN A 308 15.83 5.09 -4.62
CA GLN A 308 16.95 4.16 -4.73
C GLN A 308 17.11 3.42 -3.41
N TYR A 309 16.95 2.12 -3.46
CA TYR A 309 16.98 1.24 -2.29
C TYR A 309 18.09 0.22 -2.39
N LEU A 310 18.72 -0.04 -1.26
CA LEU A 310 19.61 -1.17 -1.02
C LEU A 310 19.21 -1.84 0.30
N GLY A 311 19.10 -3.15 0.30
CA GLY A 311 18.79 -3.92 1.49
C GLY A 311 19.48 -5.26 1.53
N ALA A 312 19.73 -5.73 2.73
CA ALA A 312 20.23 -7.07 2.98
C ALA A 312 19.51 -7.70 4.17
N SER A 313 19.30 -9.01 4.11
CA SER A 313 18.78 -9.76 5.24
C SER A 313 19.41 -11.14 5.31
N GLY A 314 19.42 -11.71 6.50
CA GLY A 314 19.93 -13.06 6.72
C GLY A 314 19.19 -13.78 7.82
N GLU A 315 19.13 -15.10 7.70
CA GLU A 315 18.64 -16.03 8.73
C GLU A 315 19.65 -17.16 8.88
N TYR A 316 19.99 -17.50 10.13
CA TYR A 316 20.83 -18.63 10.44
C TYR A 316 20.17 -19.54 11.48
N LYS A 317 20.00 -20.82 11.14
CA LYS A 317 19.46 -21.86 12.03
C LYS A 317 20.61 -22.57 12.73
N PHE A 318 20.75 -22.34 14.03
CA PHE A 318 21.71 -23.07 14.87
C PHE A 318 21.26 -24.52 15.06
N SER A 319 19.95 -24.71 15.23
CA SER A 319 19.29 -26.01 15.29
C SER A 319 17.91 -25.89 14.59
N PRO A 320 17.15 -26.98 14.45
CA PRO A 320 15.76 -26.91 13.97
C PRO A 320 14.87 -25.99 14.81
N ASP A 321 15.21 -25.84 16.08
CA ASP A 321 14.40 -25.11 17.08
C ASP A 321 14.92 -23.72 17.42
N PHE A 322 16.12 -23.34 16.93
CA PHE A 322 16.71 -22.06 17.26
C PHE A 322 17.31 -21.36 16.06
N LYS A 323 16.86 -20.13 15.77
CA LYS A 323 17.37 -19.30 14.69
C LYS A 323 17.60 -17.86 15.12
N VAL A 324 18.52 -17.21 14.41
CA VAL A 324 18.76 -15.76 14.43
C VAL A 324 18.45 -15.21 13.05
N PHE A 325 17.88 -14.00 13.01
CA PHE A 325 17.69 -13.28 11.76
C PHE A 325 18.03 -11.81 11.94
N ALA A 326 18.47 -11.18 10.86
CA ALA A 326 18.76 -9.76 10.82
C ALA A 326 18.43 -9.21 9.44
N GLY A 327 18.13 -7.91 9.38
CA GLY A 327 17.92 -7.21 8.14
C GLY A 327 18.30 -5.75 8.30
N ALA A 328 18.74 -5.13 7.20
CA ALA A 328 18.99 -3.70 7.14
C ALA A 328 18.70 -3.18 5.74
N GLY A 329 18.30 -1.91 5.65
CA GLY A 329 18.03 -1.23 4.39
C GLY A 329 18.32 0.25 4.47
N TYR A 330 18.65 0.81 3.31
CA TYR A 330 18.79 2.24 3.06
C TYR A 330 17.94 2.61 1.85
N ASN A 331 17.22 3.71 1.93
CA ASN A 331 16.44 4.25 0.83
C ASN A 331 16.63 5.76 0.73
N GLU A 332 16.94 6.23 -0.45
CA GLU A 332 16.98 7.64 -0.82
C GLU A 332 15.80 7.94 -1.74
N LYS A 333 15.02 8.96 -1.39
CA LYS A 333 13.81 9.37 -2.09
C LYS A 333 13.89 10.84 -2.43
N GLU A 334 13.41 11.19 -3.62
CA GLU A 334 13.37 12.58 -4.09
C GLU A 334 12.05 12.84 -4.81
N TYR A 335 11.46 13.99 -4.58
CA TYR A 335 10.34 14.53 -5.33
C TYR A 335 10.60 15.97 -5.72
N SER A 336 10.19 16.35 -6.93
CA SER A 336 10.31 17.69 -7.46
C SER A 336 9.19 17.96 -8.47
N GLY A 337 8.39 18.99 -8.28
CA GLY A 337 7.36 19.33 -9.27
C GLY A 337 6.20 20.15 -8.74
N HIS A 338 5.10 20.16 -9.53
CA HIS A 338 3.90 20.94 -9.29
C HIS A 338 2.68 20.05 -8.89
N ILE A 339 2.82 18.73 -8.94
CA ILE A 339 1.69 17.78 -8.84
C ILE A 339 1.22 17.60 -7.39
N PHE A 340 2.08 17.88 -6.43
CA PHE A 340 1.75 17.74 -5.03
C PHE A 340 0.77 18.85 -4.61
N GLY A 341 -0.43 18.44 -4.17
CA GLY A 341 -1.44 19.36 -3.66
C GLY A 341 -2.27 20.09 -4.74
N THR A 342 -2.30 19.58 -5.97
CA THR A 342 -3.22 20.10 -7.01
C THR A 342 -4.66 19.99 -6.55
N ARG A 343 -5.32 21.17 -6.40
CA ARG A 343 -6.68 21.28 -5.89
C ARG A 343 -7.49 22.23 -6.75
N LEU A 344 -8.70 21.81 -7.07
CA LEU A 344 -9.72 22.62 -7.71
C LEU A 344 -10.78 22.99 -6.68
N ILE A 345 -11.06 24.26 -6.47
CA ILE A 345 -12.09 24.72 -5.53
C ILE A 345 -13.31 25.19 -6.33
N VAL A 346 -14.42 24.49 -6.19
CA VAL A 346 -15.69 24.87 -6.82
C VAL A 346 -16.26 26.08 -6.12
N ASN A 347 -16.40 27.19 -6.84
CA ASN A 347 -16.91 28.45 -6.33
C ASN A 347 -18.43 28.59 -6.56
N ASN A 348 -18.96 27.97 -7.63
CA ASN A 348 -20.36 28.04 -8.01
C ASN A 348 -20.87 26.63 -8.40
N THR A 349 -21.67 26.04 -7.52
CA THR A 349 -22.23 24.70 -7.70
C THR A 349 -23.42 24.63 -8.68
N ASN A 350 -23.82 25.73 -9.33
CA ASN A 350 -24.82 25.73 -10.41
C ASN A 350 -24.15 25.72 -11.80
N THR A 351 -22.93 26.26 -11.92
CA THR A 351 -22.25 26.42 -13.21
C THR A 351 -20.95 25.63 -13.33
N GLY A 352 -20.43 25.07 -12.21
CA GLY A 352 -19.13 24.43 -12.15
C GLY A 352 -17.95 25.41 -12.15
N ALA A 353 -18.21 26.74 -12.09
CA ALA A 353 -17.13 27.71 -11.97
C ALA A 353 -16.28 27.43 -10.74
N ALA A 354 -14.97 27.38 -10.96
CA ALA A 354 -14.00 26.96 -9.97
C ALA A 354 -12.75 27.84 -10.03
N SER A 355 -11.91 27.72 -9.03
CA SER A 355 -10.58 28.35 -9.02
C SER A 355 -9.51 27.36 -8.59
N SER A 356 -8.31 27.59 -9.04
CA SER A 356 -7.15 26.80 -8.66
C SER A 356 -5.89 27.64 -8.54
N GLN A 357 -4.80 27.01 -8.14
CA GLN A 357 -3.51 27.62 -7.94
C GLN A 357 -2.42 26.57 -8.16
N TYR A 358 -1.34 26.92 -8.83
CA TYR A 358 -0.19 26.05 -8.97
C TYR A 358 0.67 26.10 -7.70
N TYR A 359 1.12 24.92 -7.28
CA TYR A 359 2.06 24.76 -6.18
C TYR A 359 3.31 24.05 -6.69
N ARG A 360 4.47 24.63 -6.46
CA ARG A 360 5.74 23.98 -6.70
C ARG A 360 6.36 23.56 -5.39
N VAL A 361 6.62 22.28 -5.25
CA VAL A 361 7.22 21.68 -4.05
C VAL A 361 8.34 20.70 -4.44
N GLY A 362 9.20 20.42 -3.50
CA GLY A 362 10.21 19.39 -3.64
C GLY A 362 10.64 18.90 -2.27
N TYR A 363 11.03 17.65 -2.18
CA TYR A 363 11.60 17.08 -0.97
C TYR A 363 12.65 16.02 -1.27
N GLN A 364 13.47 15.74 -0.29
CA GLN A 364 14.39 14.62 -0.24
C GLN A 364 14.21 13.90 1.09
N GLU A 365 14.30 12.59 1.08
CA GLU A 365 14.25 11.76 2.29
C GLU A 365 15.34 10.70 2.23
N HIS A 366 16.07 10.54 3.33
CA HIS A 366 16.97 9.43 3.56
C HIS A 366 16.43 8.60 4.72
N ALA A 367 16.18 7.34 4.47
CA ALA A 367 15.71 6.39 5.48
C ALA A 367 16.72 5.26 5.68
N VAL A 368 16.98 4.92 6.93
CA VAL A 368 17.76 3.74 7.33
C VAL A 368 16.89 2.91 8.26
N ALA A 369 16.73 1.63 7.94
CA ALA A 369 16.02 0.69 8.81
C ALA A 369 16.87 -0.54 9.07
N ALA A 370 16.74 -1.13 10.26
CA ALA A 370 17.39 -2.39 10.60
C ALA A 370 16.54 -3.19 11.59
N ASN A 371 16.68 -4.51 11.55
CA ASN A 371 16.13 -5.38 12.58
C ASN A 371 17.12 -6.49 12.94
N LEU A 372 16.97 -7.01 14.15
CA LEU A 372 17.66 -8.18 14.66
C LEU A 372 16.69 -8.98 15.49
N GLY A 373 16.64 -10.30 15.30
CA GLY A 373 15.74 -11.14 16.08
C GLY A 373 16.29 -12.53 16.35
N LEU A 374 15.73 -13.14 17.38
CA LEU A 374 15.97 -14.51 17.80
C LEU A 374 14.62 -15.21 17.89
N GLU A 375 14.57 -16.47 17.46
CA GLU A 375 13.40 -17.34 17.63
C GLU A 375 13.85 -18.68 18.17
N GLY A 376 13.15 -19.13 19.21
CA GLY A 376 13.44 -20.42 19.84
C GLY A 376 12.17 -21.21 20.09
N LYS A 377 12.20 -22.51 19.80
CA LYS A 377 11.12 -23.45 20.08
C LYS A 377 11.52 -24.36 21.23
N PHE A 378 10.59 -24.60 22.15
CA PHE A 378 10.76 -25.50 23.28
C PHE A 378 9.41 -25.94 23.82
N ASP A 379 9.40 -27.03 24.57
CA ASP A 379 8.17 -27.55 25.18
C ASP A 379 8.18 -27.36 26.70
N THR A 380 7.02 -26.98 27.27
CA THR A 380 6.78 -27.04 28.70
C THR A 380 5.59 -27.94 28.97
N GLY A 381 5.86 -29.22 29.23
CA GLY A 381 4.84 -30.24 29.35
C GLY A 381 4.09 -30.48 28.03
N ALA A 382 2.81 -30.16 28.00
CA ALA A 382 1.98 -30.33 26.79
C ALA A 382 1.87 -29.04 25.94
N ILE A 383 2.64 -28.03 26.27
CA ILE A 383 2.62 -26.73 25.57
C ILE A 383 3.90 -26.60 24.75
N GLN A 384 3.76 -26.43 23.44
CA GLN A 384 4.87 -26.04 22.56
C GLN A 384 4.92 -24.51 22.50
N HIS A 385 6.08 -23.93 22.79
CA HIS A 385 6.36 -22.51 22.72
C HIS A 385 7.18 -22.17 21.48
N THR A 386 6.86 -21.08 20.80
CA THR A 386 7.73 -20.38 19.87
C THR A 386 7.98 -18.99 20.42
N LEU A 387 9.10 -18.83 21.12
CA LEU A 387 9.49 -17.55 21.73
C LEU A 387 10.27 -16.72 20.73
N GLY A 388 9.85 -15.48 20.51
CA GLY A 388 10.49 -14.52 19.62
C GLY A 388 10.96 -13.29 20.39
N LEU A 389 12.20 -12.86 20.14
CA LEU A 389 12.75 -11.57 20.55
C LEU A 389 13.15 -10.80 19.30
N ARG A 390 12.80 -9.51 19.21
CA ARG A 390 13.17 -8.69 18.08
C ARG A 390 13.47 -7.26 18.52
N ALA A 391 14.49 -6.66 17.92
CA ALA A 391 14.77 -5.24 18.00
C ALA A 391 14.66 -4.63 16.60
N ASP A 392 14.02 -3.46 16.50
CA ASP A 392 13.90 -2.71 15.24
C ASP A 392 14.42 -1.29 15.44
N TYR A 393 15.01 -0.75 14.40
CA TYR A 393 15.50 0.60 14.28
C TYR A 393 15.06 1.22 12.97
N LEU A 394 14.57 2.47 13.01
CA LEU A 394 14.26 3.27 11.84
C LEU A 394 14.68 4.72 12.10
N THR A 395 15.35 5.32 11.14
CA THR A 395 15.53 6.77 11.10
C THR A 395 15.11 7.31 9.74
N ARG A 396 14.50 8.50 9.74
CA ARG A 396 14.06 9.23 8.56
C ARG A 396 14.51 10.68 8.68
N ASN A 397 15.36 11.11 7.78
CA ASN A 397 15.79 12.50 7.62
C ASN A 397 15.11 13.05 6.37
N TYR A 398 14.33 14.11 6.56
CA TYR A 398 13.52 14.71 5.51
C TYR A 398 13.84 16.19 5.34
N TRP A 399 14.07 16.59 4.11
CA TRP A 399 14.30 17.98 3.70
C TRP A 399 13.19 18.39 2.75
N GLN A 400 12.75 19.63 2.85
CA GLN A 400 11.70 20.17 2.01
C GLN A 400 12.04 21.56 1.51
N HIS A 401 11.67 21.85 0.26
CA HIS A 401 11.57 23.23 -0.21
C HIS A 401 10.30 23.87 0.34
N SER A 402 10.35 25.15 0.67
CA SER A 402 9.12 25.89 0.91
C SER A 402 8.29 25.90 -0.40
N ALA A 403 6.97 25.75 -0.28
CA ALA A 403 6.13 25.80 -1.46
C ALA A 403 6.19 27.18 -2.12
N ALA A 404 6.43 27.19 -3.43
CA ALA A 404 6.22 28.38 -4.26
C ALA A 404 4.83 28.25 -4.92
N THR A 405 4.06 29.33 -4.93
CA THR A 405 2.69 29.36 -5.44
C THR A 405 2.55 30.38 -6.56
N SER A 406 1.71 30.08 -7.56
CA SER A 406 1.23 31.07 -8.54
C SER A 406 0.14 31.96 -7.92
N ASN A 407 -0.36 32.94 -8.67
CA ASN A 407 -1.65 33.53 -8.39
C ASN A 407 -2.76 32.50 -8.57
N ALA A 408 -3.91 32.72 -7.91
CA ALA A 408 -5.08 31.91 -8.17
C ALA A 408 -5.67 32.29 -9.55
N PHE A 409 -6.10 31.27 -10.30
CA PHE A 409 -6.76 31.43 -11.61
C PHE A 409 -8.15 30.80 -11.61
N ASP A 410 -9.02 31.33 -12.48
CA ASP A 410 -10.38 30.83 -12.65
C ASP A 410 -10.39 29.67 -13.67
N THR A 411 -11.25 28.68 -13.43
CA THR A 411 -11.43 27.49 -14.28
C THR A 411 -12.88 26.98 -14.14
N ASN A 412 -13.16 25.79 -14.66
CA ASN A 412 -14.46 25.15 -14.52
C ASN A 412 -14.31 23.64 -14.30
N LEU A 413 -15.22 23.05 -13.52
CA LEU A 413 -15.22 21.61 -13.22
C LEU A 413 -15.46 20.72 -14.45
N TYR A 414 -16.30 21.17 -15.40
CA TYR A 414 -16.69 20.39 -16.58
C TYR A 414 -16.00 20.81 -17.89
N ASP A 415 -15.39 21.98 -17.89
CA ASP A 415 -14.67 22.54 -19.03
C ASP A 415 -13.42 23.24 -18.48
N PRO A 416 -12.38 22.44 -18.12
CA PRO A 416 -11.17 23.00 -17.54
C PRO A 416 -10.48 23.97 -18.49
N ILE A 417 -10.53 25.25 -18.17
CA ILE A 417 -9.84 26.31 -18.90
C ILE A 417 -8.51 26.55 -18.20
N VAL A 418 -7.43 26.42 -18.95
CA VAL A 418 -6.11 26.78 -18.44
C VAL A 418 -5.69 28.10 -19.07
N ASP A 419 -5.58 29.11 -18.24
CA ASP A 419 -4.95 30.36 -18.65
C ASP A 419 -3.44 30.17 -18.80
N ALA A 420 -3.00 30.02 -20.06
CA ALA A 420 -1.58 29.87 -20.39
C ALA A 420 -0.74 31.12 -19.99
N SER A 421 -1.39 32.23 -19.58
CA SER A 421 -0.72 33.43 -19.11
C SER A 421 -0.28 33.35 -17.64
N GLU A 422 -0.88 32.43 -16.84
CA GLU A 422 -0.46 32.22 -15.46
C GLU A 422 0.93 31.56 -15.42
N GLN A 423 1.87 32.28 -14.84
CA GLN A 423 3.24 31.80 -14.75
C GLN A 423 3.41 30.82 -13.61
N MET A 424 3.78 29.61 -13.95
CA MET A 424 4.21 28.64 -12.96
C MET A 424 5.43 29.14 -12.20
N PRO A 425 5.52 28.88 -10.89
CA PRO A 425 6.74 29.11 -10.14
C PRO A 425 7.91 28.35 -10.76
N THR A 426 8.90 29.07 -11.30
CA THR A 426 10.03 28.48 -12.03
C THR A 426 11.24 28.16 -11.16
N SER A 427 11.29 28.70 -9.96
CA SER A 427 12.39 28.47 -9.02
C SER A 427 11.92 27.75 -7.76
N TYR A 428 12.76 26.86 -7.26
CA TYR A 428 12.59 26.33 -5.91
C TYR A 428 13.24 27.26 -4.91
N PRO A 429 12.57 27.55 -3.79
CA PRO A 429 13.25 28.06 -2.62
C PRO A 429 14.32 27.05 -2.15
N THR A 430 15.25 27.52 -1.34
CA THR A 430 16.31 26.66 -0.79
C THR A 430 15.71 25.48 -0.04
N ILE A 431 16.23 24.27 -0.29
CA ILE A 431 15.88 23.09 0.49
C ILE A 431 16.42 23.23 1.91
N VAL A 432 15.58 22.97 2.89
CA VAL A 432 15.92 23.07 4.30
C VAL A 432 15.59 21.75 5.03
N PRO A 433 16.37 21.40 6.08
CA PRO A 433 15.99 20.30 6.95
C PRO A 433 14.58 20.54 7.52
N TYR A 434 13.72 19.53 7.43
CA TYR A 434 12.32 19.65 7.81
C TYR A 434 11.92 18.70 8.96
N VAL A 435 12.36 17.45 8.88
CA VAL A 435 12.07 16.42 9.90
C VAL A 435 13.31 15.57 10.13
N ASP A 436 13.52 15.17 11.37
CA ASP A 436 14.49 14.17 11.81
C ASP A 436 13.79 13.24 12.80
N ASN A 437 13.53 12.01 12.38
CA ASN A 437 12.79 11.03 13.16
C ASN A 437 13.63 9.79 13.44
N ARG A 438 13.54 9.29 14.66
CA ARG A 438 14.15 8.04 15.11
C ARG A 438 13.15 7.21 15.90
N TYR A 439 13.04 5.95 15.52
CA TYR A 439 12.19 4.96 16.17
C TYR A 439 13.03 3.75 16.56
N VAL A 440 12.96 3.36 17.82
CA VAL A 440 13.60 2.14 18.32
C VAL A 440 12.54 1.30 19.01
N SER A 441 12.53 0.01 18.77
CA SER A 441 11.58 -0.84 19.48
C SER A 441 12.13 -2.21 19.81
N TYR A 442 11.55 -2.81 20.86
CA TYR A 442 11.85 -4.15 21.33
C TYR A 442 10.56 -4.93 21.44
N THR A 443 10.53 -6.09 20.82
CA THR A 443 9.34 -6.96 20.76
C THR A 443 9.65 -8.30 21.40
N LEU A 444 8.75 -8.74 22.27
CA LEU A 444 8.72 -10.09 22.82
C LEU A 444 7.42 -10.75 22.39
N THR A 445 7.50 -11.97 21.86
CA THR A 445 6.35 -12.79 21.50
C THR A 445 6.50 -14.18 22.07
N ASP A 446 5.41 -14.77 22.55
CA ASP A 446 5.30 -16.21 22.83
C ASP A 446 4.07 -16.76 22.09
N GLN A 447 4.32 -17.67 21.19
CA GLN A 447 3.27 -18.37 20.43
C GLN A 447 3.20 -19.79 20.99
N MET A 448 2.15 -20.04 21.77
CA MET A 448 1.92 -21.30 22.46
C MET A 448 0.96 -22.15 21.65
N SER A 449 1.32 -23.39 21.39
CA SER A 449 0.47 -24.40 20.77
C SER A 449 0.19 -25.55 21.75
N MET A 450 -1.05 -25.97 21.83
CA MET A 450 -1.55 -26.98 22.74
C MET A 450 -2.60 -27.88 22.05
N LEU A 451 -2.82 -29.08 22.61
CA LEU A 451 -3.84 -30.01 22.16
C LEU A 451 -3.70 -30.39 20.67
N ASP A 452 -2.49 -30.70 20.23
CA ASP A 452 -2.15 -30.99 18.83
C ASP A 452 -2.59 -29.86 17.88
N ASP A 453 -2.14 -28.62 18.16
CA ASP A 453 -2.42 -27.39 17.43
C ASP A 453 -3.90 -26.93 17.41
N LYS A 454 -4.77 -27.58 18.19
CA LYS A 454 -6.19 -27.21 18.28
C LYS A 454 -6.44 -25.95 19.10
N LEU A 455 -5.51 -25.58 19.97
CA LEU A 455 -5.54 -24.37 20.75
C LEU A 455 -4.20 -23.64 20.61
N GLN A 456 -4.23 -22.44 20.06
CA GLN A 456 -3.05 -21.59 19.95
C GLN A 456 -3.31 -20.26 20.67
N VAL A 457 -2.34 -19.82 21.48
CA VAL A 457 -2.36 -18.53 22.17
C VAL A 457 -1.12 -17.75 21.77
N ILE A 458 -1.31 -16.55 21.31
CA ILE A 458 -0.22 -15.63 20.96
C ILE A 458 -0.22 -14.49 21.97
N LEU A 459 0.85 -14.40 22.74
CA LEU A 459 1.12 -13.27 23.61
C LEU A 459 2.23 -12.42 23.00
N GLY A 460 2.05 -11.13 23.00
CA GLY A 460 3.05 -10.21 22.51
C GLY A 460 3.07 -8.91 23.28
N ALA A 461 4.24 -8.30 23.35
CA ALA A 461 4.42 -6.96 23.85
C ALA A 461 5.51 -6.27 23.05
N ARG A 462 5.27 -5.03 22.64
CA ARG A 462 6.25 -4.19 21.96
C ARG A 462 6.43 -2.89 22.71
N TYR A 463 7.64 -2.65 23.14
CA TYR A 463 8.07 -1.35 23.67
C TYR A 463 8.66 -0.52 22.54
N GLN A 464 8.21 0.72 22.39
CA GLN A 464 8.68 1.65 21.35
C GLN A 464 9.15 2.96 22.00
N ASP A 465 10.34 3.39 21.60
CA ASP A 465 10.94 4.71 21.86
C ASP A 465 10.79 5.53 20.58
N ILE A 466 10.14 6.69 20.68
CA ILE A 466 9.79 7.59 19.59
C ILE A 466 10.49 8.92 19.84
N ASP A 467 11.40 9.31 18.97
CA ASP A 467 12.10 10.59 19.03
C ASP A 467 11.97 11.27 17.67
N THR A 468 11.12 12.29 17.58
CA THR A 468 10.87 13.01 16.34
C THR A 468 11.10 14.48 16.53
N GLN A 469 11.67 15.13 15.51
CA GLN A 469 11.96 16.54 15.53
C GLN A 469 11.47 17.21 14.24
N ASN A 470 10.52 18.12 14.37
CA ASN A 470 10.14 19.00 13.29
C ASN A 470 11.02 20.26 13.33
N LEU A 471 12.01 20.30 12.46
CA LEU A 471 13.01 21.37 12.40
C LEU A 471 12.43 22.69 11.88
N TYR A 472 11.40 22.63 11.04
CA TYR A 472 10.70 23.80 10.51
C TYR A 472 9.83 24.46 11.58
N LYS A 473 9.00 23.68 12.29
CA LYS A 473 8.17 24.14 13.40
C LYS A 473 8.95 24.32 14.71
N LYS A 474 10.21 23.87 14.75
CA LYS A 474 11.08 23.85 15.95
C LYS A 474 10.45 23.13 17.13
N THR A 475 9.74 22.04 16.84
CA THR A 475 9.14 21.18 17.86
C THR A 475 9.91 19.88 17.95
N LYS A 476 10.03 19.37 19.19
CA LYS A 476 10.59 18.05 19.46
C LYS A 476 9.55 17.23 20.20
N TYR A 477 9.35 16.00 19.76
CA TYR A 477 8.53 15.00 20.40
C TYR A 477 9.45 13.85 20.83
N SER A 478 9.38 13.46 22.09
CA SER A 478 10.12 12.30 22.62
C SER A 478 9.23 11.61 23.63
N SER A 479 8.88 10.36 23.38
CA SER A 479 8.02 9.57 24.24
C SER A 479 8.22 8.09 23.96
N ASP A 480 7.79 7.27 24.92
CA ASP A 480 7.83 5.81 24.80
C ASP A 480 6.48 5.20 25.14
N LYS A 481 6.25 3.99 24.66
CA LYS A 481 5.01 3.26 24.90
C LYS A 481 5.20 1.76 24.81
N LEU A 482 4.46 1.04 25.66
CA LEU A 482 4.30 -0.41 25.60
C LEU A 482 2.94 -0.73 24.97
N SER A 483 2.94 -1.53 23.91
CA SER A 483 1.73 -2.02 23.22
C SER A 483 1.62 -3.54 23.39
N PRO A 484 0.70 -4.02 24.24
CA PRO A 484 0.41 -5.44 24.39
C PRO A 484 -0.43 -5.96 23.22
N SER A 485 -0.38 -7.26 23.00
CA SER A 485 -1.18 -7.98 22.01
C SER A 485 -1.53 -9.38 22.52
N LEU A 486 -2.74 -9.79 22.27
CA LEU A 486 -3.26 -11.11 22.60
C LEU A 486 -3.99 -11.69 21.38
N GLY A 487 -3.63 -12.90 21.01
CA GLY A 487 -4.34 -13.67 19.98
C GLY A 487 -4.71 -15.06 20.49
N LEU A 488 -5.90 -15.52 20.14
CA LEU A 488 -6.39 -16.84 20.42
C LEU A 488 -6.88 -17.48 19.12
N VAL A 489 -6.47 -18.71 18.83
CA VAL A 489 -7.01 -19.53 17.75
C VAL A 489 -7.45 -20.87 18.31
N VAL A 490 -8.67 -21.28 17.99
CA VAL A 490 -9.26 -22.56 18.43
C VAL A 490 -9.79 -23.33 17.23
N LYS A 491 -9.39 -24.59 17.09
CA LYS A 491 -9.83 -25.52 16.05
C LYS A 491 -10.56 -26.72 16.66
N PRO A 492 -11.80 -26.53 17.10
CA PRO A 492 -12.47 -27.54 17.94
C PRO A 492 -12.94 -28.76 17.14
N PHE A 493 -13.14 -28.62 15.82
CA PHE A 493 -13.80 -29.66 15.01
C PHE A 493 -12.85 -30.28 13.96
N SER A 494 -12.04 -29.48 13.30
CA SER A 494 -11.07 -29.90 12.29
C SER A 494 -9.92 -28.90 12.20
N GLU A 495 -8.81 -29.29 11.57
CA GLU A 495 -7.68 -28.37 11.28
C GLU A 495 -8.05 -27.28 10.26
N ASP A 496 -9.10 -27.52 9.47
CA ASP A 496 -9.56 -26.62 8.41
C ASP A 496 -10.53 -25.55 8.88
N LEU A 497 -11.03 -25.62 10.13
CA LEU A 497 -11.95 -24.66 10.71
C LEU A 497 -11.38 -24.06 11.98
N SER A 498 -11.04 -22.78 11.92
CA SER A 498 -10.56 -22.02 13.07
C SER A 498 -11.55 -20.93 13.48
N PHE A 499 -11.69 -20.74 14.78
CA PHE A 499 -12.27 -19.56 15.41
C PHE A 499 -11.16 -18.79 16.07
N TYR A 500 -11.19 -17.48 16.00
CA TYR A 500 -10.15 -16.65 16.60
C TYR A 500 -10.73 -15.44 17.32
N ALA A 501 -9.95 -14.96 18.28
CA ALA A 501 -10.17 -13.69 18.95
C ALA A 501 -8.82 -12.97 19.09
N SER A 502 -8.81 -11.65 18.94
CA SER A 502 -7.62 -10.87 19.19
C SER A 502 -7.88 -9.52 19.83
N TYR A 503 -6.91 -9.09 20.60
CA TYR A 503 -6.71 -7.73 21.05
C TYR A 503 -5.35 -7.25 20.56
N VAL A 504 -5.33 -6.16 19.82
CA VAL A 504 -4.09 -5.57 19.29
C VAL A 504 -4.13 -4.05 19.45
N GLU A 505 -2.95 -3.47 19.56
CA GLU A 505 -2.78 -2.03 19.60
C GLU A 505 -1.98 -1.54 18.40
N GLY A 506 -2.35 -0.34 17.92
CA GLY A 506 -1.57 0.48 17.02
C GLY A 506 -1.04 1.69 17.77
N LEU A 507 0.03 2.26 17.24
CA LEU A 507 0.66 3.42 17.85
C LEU A 507 0.83 4.52 16.80
N SER A 508 0.47 5.75 17.17
CA SER A 508 0.79 6.95 16.40
C SER A 508 1.36 8.03 17.32
N GLU A 509 2.15 8.93 16.71
CA GLU A 509 2.76 10.03 17.43
C GLU A 509 1.69 10.94 18.04
N GLY A 510 1.87 11.38 19.25
CA GLY A 510 1.05 12.41 19.89
C GLY A 510 1.36 13.80 19.32
N VAL A 511 0.66 14.80 19.81
CA VAL A 511 0.83 16.19 19.38
C VAL A 511 1.74 16.96 20.34
N THR A 512 2.71 17.71 19.79
CA THR A 512 3.35 18.81 20.54
C THR A 512 2.55 20.08 20.27
N VAL A 513 2.00 20.66 21.32
CA VAL A 513 1.16 21.87 21.27
C VAL A 513 2.02 23.07 20.91
N SER A 514 1.94 23.52 19.65
CA SER A 514 2.74 24.62 19.13
C SER A 514 1.91 25.88 18.83
N ASP A 515 2.57 27.04 18.84
CA ASP A 515 1.96 28.32 18.44
C ASP A 515 1.41 28.30 17.02
N ILE A 516 2.01 27.49 16.13
CA ILE A 516 1.62 27.41 14.71
C ILE A 516 0.33 26.59 14.56
N THR A 517 0.26 25.45 15.26
CA THR A 517 -0.89 24.54 15.12
C THR A 517 -2.06 24.94 16.02
N TYR A 518 -1.77 25.43 17.22
CA TYR A 518 -2.75 25.82 18.24
C TYR A 518 -2.43 27.21 18.80
N PRO A 519 -2.64 28.29 18.01
CA PRO A 519 -2.20 29.64 18.39
C PRO A 519 -2.86 30.19 19.65
N THR A 520 -4.03 29.67 20.03
CA THR A 520 -4.81 30.08 21.21
C THR A 520 -4.69 29.12 22.39
N ALA A 521 -3.93 28.03 22.25
CA ALA A 521 -3.83 27.02 23.32
C ALA A 521 -3.24 27.58 24.61
N THR A 522 -3.77 27.11 25.75
CA THR A 522 -3.32 27.47 27.08
C THR A 522 -2.11 26.62 27.54
N ASN A 523 -1.97 25.39 27.00
CA ASN A 523 -0.91 24.44 27.32
C ASN A 523 0.17 24.36 26.23
N LYS A 524 0.55 25.50 25.65
CA LYS A 524 1.62 25.55 24.65
C LYS A 524 2.95 25.01 25.16
N GLY A 525 3.63 24.26 24.31
CA GLY A 525 4.88 23.57 24.65
C GLY A 525 4.70 22.19 25.27
N GLU A 526 3.48 21.81 25.66
CA GLU A 526 3.18 20.46 26.13
C GLU A 526 3.29 19.45 25.00
N THR A 527 3.79 18.25 25.32
CA THR A 527 3.85 17.10 24.43
C THR A 527 2.90 16.03 24.96
N LEU A 528 1.85 15.74 24.19
CA LEU A 528 0.87 14.71 24.53
C LEU A 528 1.49 13.31 24.32
N ALA A 529 1.01 12.32 25.08
CA ALA A 529 1.47 10.94 24.95
C ALA A 529 1.17 10.36 23.54
N PRO A 530 1.89 9.29 23.10
CA PRO A 530 1.52 8.58 21.87
C PRO A 530 0.10 8.05 21.96
N TYR A 531 -0.65 8.19 20.87
CA TYR A 531 -2.01 7.67 20.78
C TYR A 531 -1.99 6.16 20.60
N GLN A 532 -2.66 5.44 21.49
CA GLN A 532 -2.86 4.01 21.40
C GLN A 532 -4.22 3.71 20.79
N THR A 533 -4.22 3.32 19.52
CA THR A 533 -5.40 2.78 18.86
C THR A 533 -5.59 1.34 19.28
N LYS A 534 -6.79 0.95 19.68
CA LYS A 534 -7.11 -0.39 20.17
C LYS A 534 -8.04 -1.09 19.20
N GLN A 535 -7.80 -2.38 18.94
CA GLN A 535 -8.71 -3.21 18.17
C GLN A 535 -9.06 -4.48 18.92
N TYR A 536 -10.34 -4.80 18.90
CA TYR A 536 -10.90 -6.08 19.27
C TYR A 536 -11.43 -6.75 18.01
N GLU A 537 -11.05 -7.99 17.74
CA GLU A 537 -11.52 -8.73 16.58
C GLU A 537 -11.89 -10.16 16.98
N LEU A 538 -13.02 -10.61 16.46
CA LEU A 538 -13.50 -11.99 16.55
C LEU A 538 -13.74 -12.50 15.14
N GLY A 539 -13.41 -13.75 14.84
CA GLY A 539 -13.69 -14.25 13.52
C GLY A 539 -13.60 -15.76 13.40
N THR A 540 -13.89 -16.22 12.20
CA THR A 540 -13.75 -17.62 11.80
C THR A 540 -13.12 -17.71 10.44
N LYS A 541 -12.31 -18.73 10.23
CA LYS A 541 -11.73 -19.08 8.93
C LYS A 541 -12.01 -20.53 8.65
N TYR A 542 -12.52 -20.80 7.46
CA TYR A 542 -12.83 -22.15 7.01
C TYR A 542 -12.20 -22.42 5.67
N GLN A 543 -11.31 -23.41 5.63
CA GLN A 543 -10.61 -23.86 4.46
C GLN A 543 -11.17 -25.19 3.99
N VAL A 544 -11.45 -25.32 2.70
CA VAL A 544 -11.83 -26.61 2.07
C VAL A 544 -11.05 -26.74 0.76
N GLY A 545 -10.02 -27.57 0.75
CA GLY A 545 -9.14 -27.69 -0.41
C GLY A 545 -8.49 -26.37 -0.80
N SER A 546 -8.84 -25.80 -1.96
CA SER A 546 -8.37 -24.50 -2.46
C SER A 546 -9.32 -23.33 -2.11
N TRP A 547 -10.38 -23.56 -1.31
CA TRP A 547 -11.30 -22.54 -0.81
C TRP A 547 -10.88 -22.02 0.55
N LEU A 548 -10.95 -20.71 0.71
CA LEU A 548 -10.86 -20.03 1.98
C LEU A 548 -12.09 -19.16 2.16
N ASN A 549 -12.76 -19.30 3.31
CA ASN A 549 -13.83 -18.43 3.75
C ASN A 549 -13.41 -17.76 5.06
N THR A 550 -13.58 -16.47 5.18
CA THR A 550 -13.27 -15.70 6.38
C THR A 550 -14.44 -14.83 6.77
N LEU A 551 -14.73 -14.76 8.05
CA LEU A 551 -15.69 -13.83 8.63
C LEU A 551 -15.00 -13.15 9.82
N ALA A 552 -15.02 -11.83 9.85
CA ALA A 552 -14.47 -11.04 10.94
C ALA A 552 -15.48 -10.02 11.45
N LEU A 553 -15.54 -9.87 12.76
CA LEU A 553 -16.24 -8.82 13.49
C LEU A 553 -15.19 -8.01 14.23
N TYR A 554 -15.15 -6.69 14.05
CA TYR A 554 -14.13 -5.86 14.67
C TYR A 554 -14.70 -4.60 15.30
N GLN A 555 -13.95 -4.05 16.24
CA GLN A 555 -14.08 -2.68 16.76
C GLN A 555 -12.70 -2.07 16.90
N ILE A 556 -12.51 -0.86 16.35
CA ILE A 556 -11.30 -0.06 16.45
C ILE A 556 -11.65 1.27 17.12
N GLU A 557 -10.86 1.67 18.12
CA GLU A 557 -10.97 2.93 18.85
C GLU A 557 -9.67 3.70 18.69
N LYS A 558 -9.72 4.89 18.07
CA LYS A 558 -8.56 5.74 17.80
C LYS A 558 -8.70 7.06 18.55
N PRO A 559 -7.83 7.34 19.53
CA PRO A 559 -7.74 8.66 20.16
C PRO A 559 -7.20 9.71 19.18
N GLU A 560 -7.62 10.98 19.37
CA GLU A 560 -7.15 12.12 18.58
C GLU A 560 -7.02 13.37 19.46
N ALA A 561 -6.13 14.30 19.07
CA ALA A 561 -6.04 15.58 19.74
C ALA A 561 -7.09 16.56 19.24
N TYR A 562 -7.60 17.39 20.12
CA TYR A 562 -8.41 18.55 19.80
C TYR A 562 -8.16 19.68 20.79
N GLN A 563 -8.48 20.92 20.39
CA GLN A 563 -8.48 22.05 21.30
C GLN A 563 -9.89 22.25 21.88
N ASP A 564 -10.02 22.15 23.18
CA ASP A 564 -11.27 22.39 23.90
C ASP A 564 -11.68 23.86 23.72
N SER A 565 -12.90 24.10 23.25
CA SER A 565 -13.38 25.45 22.91
C SER A 565 -13.59 26.37 24.13
N THR A 566 -13.69 25.81 25.33
CA THR A 566 -13.94 26.55 26.57
C THR A 566 -12.65 26.83 27.34
N SER A 567 -11.84 25.79 27.58
CA SER A 567 -10.58 25.93 28.31
C SER A 567 -9.41 26.36 27.42
N LEU A 568 -9.57 26.27 26.10
CA LEU A 568 -8.52 26.45 25.09
C LEU A 568 -7.32 25.51 25.27
N GLU A 569 -7.45 24.49 26.10
CA GLU A 569 -6.45 23.44 26.30
C GLU A 569 -6.50 22.42 25.15
N VAL A 570 -5.36 21.96 24.68
CA VAL A 570 -5.28 20.85 23.75
C VAL A 570 -5.28 19.56 24.55
N LYS A 571 -6.24 18.69 24.25
CA LYS A 571 -6.47 17.39 24.91
C LYS A 571 -6.35 16.27 23.88
N ASP A 572 -6.10 15.06 24.33
CA ASP A 572 -5.94 13.85 23.53
C ASP A 572 -7.10 12.84 23.70
N ASP A 573 -8.25 13.33 24.11
CA ASP A 573 -9.39 12.48 24.45
C ASP A 573 -10.57 12.59 23.46
N ALA A 574 -10.36 13.17 22.27
CA ALA A 574 -11.26 12.93 21.13
C ALA A 574 -11.12 11.47 20.68
N GLU A 575 -12.18 10.90 20.14
CA GLU A 575 -12.21 9.48 19.76
C GLU A 575 -13.01 9.25 18.50
N THR A 576 -12.39 8.54 17.57
CA THR A 576 -13.04 7.94 16.40
C THR A 576 -13.18 6.45 16.64
N ARG A 577 -14.37 5.88 16.42
CA ARG A 577 -14.65 4.46 16.55
C ARG A 577 -15.11 3.90 15.22
N SER A 578 -14.53 2.79 14.78
CA SER A 578 -14.99 2.01 13.63
C SER A 578 -15.35 0.60 14.06
N ARG A 579 -16.53 0.15 13.69
CA ARG A 579 -17.04 -1.21 13.89
C ARG A 579 -17.42 -1.81 12.55
N GLY A 580 -17.30 -3.12 12.42
CA GLY A 580 -17.72 -3.70 11.17
C GLY A 580 -17.76 -5.21 11.16
N ILE A 581 -18.33 -5.69 10.05
CA ILE A 581 -18.42 -7.09 9.69
C ILE A 581 -17.80 -7.23 8.30
N GLU A 582 -16.82 -8.11 8.18
CA GLU A 582 -16.18 -8.42 6.90
C GLU A 582 -16.34 -9.89 6.60
N PHE A 583 -16.79 -10.21 5.40
CA PHE A 583 -16.82 -11.57 4.87
C PHE A 583 -16.01 -11.62 3.59
N SER A 584 -15.12 -12.60 3.46
CA SER A 584 -14.46 -12.89 2.19
C SER A 584 -14.46 -14.39 1.91
N THR A 585 -14.59 -14.72 0.64
CA THR A 585 -14.52 -16.08 0.13
C THR A 585 -13.72 -16.11 -1.15
N ALA A 586 -12.80 -17.08 -1.27
CA ALA A 586 -11.96 -17.23 -2.44
C ALA A 586 -11.66 -18.71 -2.70
N GLY A 587 -11.91 -19.19 -3.90
CA GLY A 587 -11.67 -20.59 -4.22
C GLY A 587 -12.09 -20.98 -5.63
N GLN A 588 -11.98 -22.27 -5.94
CA GLN A 588 -12.42 -22.86 -7.19
C GLN A 588 -13.82 -23.47 -7.03
N LEU A 589 -14.82 -22.94 -7.75
CA LEU A 589 -16.19 -23.48 -7.81
C LEU A 589 -16.22 -24.77 -8.61
N THR A 590 -15.48 -24.81 -9.71
CA THR A 590 -15.25 -25.99 -10.55
C THR A 590 -13.78 -26.01 -10.96
N GLU A 591 -13.33 -27.02 -11.69
CA GLU A 591 -11.97 -27.07 -12.26
C GLU A 591 -11.67 -25.86 -13.16
N ASP A 592 -12.71 -25.28 -13.77
CA ASP A 592 -12.58 -24.19 -14.73
C ASP A 592 -13.03 -22.83 -14.19
N LEU A 593 -13.77 -22.76 -13.07
CA LEU A 593 -14.33 -21.52 -12.54
C LEU A 593 -13.80 -21.22 -11.14
N SER A 594 -13.11 -20.10 -10.99
CA SER A 594 -12.66 -19.54 -9.72
C SER A 594 -13.50 -18.32 -9.33
N LEU A 595 -13.71 -18.15 -8.03
CA LEU A 595 -14.46 -17.06 -7.40
C LEU A 595 -13.57 -16.36 -6.36
N MET A 596 -13.66 -15.03 -6.32
CA MET A 596 -13.26 -14.20 -5.18
C MET A 596 -14.40 -13.24 -4.87
N ALA A 597 -14.91 -13.24 -3.64
CA ALA A 597 -15.97 -12.31 -3.24
C ALA A 597 -15.67 -11.75 -1.85
N ASN A 598 -15.98 -10.47 -1.67
CA ASN A 598 -15.77 -9.73 -0.43
C ASN A 598 -17.00 -8.87 -0.16
N LEU A 599 -17.43 -8.83 1.10
CA LEU A 599 -18.49 -7.96 1.61
C LEU A 599 -17.98 -7.30 2.89
N ALA A 600 -18.21 -6.01 3.05
CA ALA A 600 -17.92 -5.32 4.28
C ALA A 600 -19.05 -4.35 4.63
N TYR A 601 -19.45 -4.38 5.91
CA TYR A 601 -20.28 -3.36 6.53
C TYR A 601 -19.44 -2.64 7.59
N ILE A 602 -19.41 -1.32 7.53
CA ILE A 602 -18.56 -0.47 8.36
C ILE A 602 -19.43 0.63 8.99
N ASP A 603 -19.44 0.70 10.31
CA ASP A 603 -20.03 1.77 11.10
C ASP A 603 -18.87 2.54 11.77
N ALA A 604 -18.50 3.68 11.19
CA ALA A 604 -17.41 4.53 11.67
C ALA A 604 -17.95 5.90 12.09
N GLU A 605 -17.76 6.28 13.35
CA GLU A 605 -18.31 7.50 13.94
C GLU A 605 -17.32 8.30 14.76
N TYR A 606 -17.51 9.61 14.84
CA TYR A 606 -16.84 10.48 15.80
C TYR A 606 -17.54 10.37 17.15
N VAL A 607 -17.02 9.55 18.07
CA VAL A 607 -17.60 9.30 19.40
C VAL A 607 -17.42 10.51 20.32
N LYS A 608 -16.26 11.17 20.20
CA LYS A 608 -15.90 12.36 20.94
C LYS A 608 -15.13 13.32 20.04
N SER A 609 -15.51 14.58 20.04
CA SER A 609 -14.88 15.63 19.22
C SER A 609 -14.85 16.95 19.99
N GLY A 610 -13.88 17.80 19.65
CA GLY A 610 -13.84 19.21 20.11
C GLY A 610 -14.99 20.05 19.58
N THR A 611 -15.69 19.58 18.54
CA THR A 611 -16.86 20.20 17.95
C THR A 611 -18.09 19.35 18.24
N ALA A 612 -18.96 19.82 19.12
CA ALA A 612 -20.12 19.05 19.60
C ALA A 612 -21.07 18.57 18.47
N SER A 613 -21.18 19.33 17.38
CA SER A 613 -22.01 18.95 16.21
C SER A 613 -21.44 17.81 15.38
N GLN A 614 -20.21 17.42 15.61
CA GLN A 614 -19.59 16.28 14.92
C GLN A 614 -19.79 14.96 15.67
N VAL A 615 -20.14 15.01 16.96
CA VAL A 615 -20.34 13.80 17.76
C VAL A 615 -21.55 13.02 17.25
N GLY A 616 -21.32 11.74 16.93
CA GLY A 616 -22.32 10.86 16.33
C GLY A 616 -22.37 10.92 14.80
N ASN A 617 -21.59 11.80 14.16
CA ASN A 617 -21.50 11.84 12.70
C ASN A 617 -20.60 10.71 12.19
N THR A 618 -20.93 10.22 10.98
CA THR A 618 -20.11 9.24 10.25
C THR A 618 -18.76 9.84 9.85
N VAL A 619 -17.70 9.05 9.95
CA VAL A 619 -16.35 9.42 9.51
C VAL A 619 -16.33 9.65 8.01
N ILE A 620 -15.78 10.78 7.59
CA ILE A 620 -15.70 11.16 6.17
C ILE A 620 -15.05 10.08 5.30
N GLY A 621 -15.57 9.94 4.09
CA GLY A 621 -15.03 9.00 3.10
C GLY A 621 -15.16 7.54 3.50
N THR A 622 -15.97 7.20 4.49
CA THR A 622 -16.22 5.82 4.90
C THR A 622 -17.62 5.41 4.46
N PRO A 623 -17.75 4.55 3.43
CA PRO A 623 -19.05 3.97 3.05
C PRO A 623 -19.49 2.94 4.09
N ASP A 624 -20.78 2.87 4.34
CA ASP A 624 -21.35 1.88 5.26
C ASP A 624 -21.28 0.46 4.68
N PHE A 625 -21.34 0.33 3.36
CA PHE A 625 -21.33 -0.98 2.71
C PHE A 625 -20.46 -1.00 1.46
N THR A 626 -19.67 -2.06 1.32
CA THR A 626 -18.89 -2.35 0.11
C THR A 626 -19.02 -3.82 -0.26
N ALA A 627 -19.05 -4.10 -1.58
CA ALA A 627 -19.12 -5.46 -2.10
C ALA A 627 -18.21 -5.61 -3.32
N GLY A 628 -17.54 -6.74 -3.43
CA GLY A 628 -16.71 -7.13 -4.57
C GLY A 628 -16.97 -8.55 -4.98
N LEU A 629 -17.05 -8.77 -6.28
CA LEU A 629 -17.19 -10.10 -6.90
C LEU A 629 -16.25 -10.20 -8.09
N GLY A 630 -15.34 -11.16 -8.05
CA GLY A 630 -14.44 -11.52 -9.14
C GLY A 630 -14.66 -12.95 -9.57
N LEU A 631 -14.82 -13.19 -10.85
CA LEU A 631 -14.95 -14.50 -11.48
C LEU A 631 -13.85 -14.69 -12.51
N ASP A 632 -13.25 -15.88 -12.54
CA ASP A 632 -12.30 -16.29 -13.58
C ASP A 632 -12.75 -17.62 -14.14
N TYR A 633 -12.96 -17.66 -15.47
CA TYR A 633 -13.42 -18.86 -16.17
C TYR A 633 -12.41 -19.30 -17.22
N LYS A 634 -11.88 -20.50 -17.08
CA LYS A 634 -11.07 -21.18 -18.09
C LYS A 634 -12.03 -21.71 -19.15
N ILE A 635 -11.81 -21.41 -20.43
CA ILE A 635 -12.69 -21.84 -21.51
C ILE A 635 -12.25 -23.24 -21.98
N PRO A 636 -12.96 -24.32 -21.65
CA PRO A 636 -12.47 -25.69 -21.90
C PRO A 636 -12.30 -26.05 -23.37
N VAL A 637 -13.04 -25.37 -24.27
CA VAL A 637 -12.99 -25.63 -25.71
C VAL A 637 -11.82 -24.93 -26.43
N VAL A 638 -11.10 -24.02 -25.73
CA VAL A 638 -9.92 -23.31 -26.23
C VAL A 638 -8.82 -23.41 -25.19
N ASP A 639 -7.89 -24.35 -25.41
CA ASP A 639 -6.79 -24.56 -24.49
C ASP A 639 -5.99 -23.28 -24.26
N GLY A 640 -5.71 -22.98 -22.99
CA GLY A 640 -5.00 -21.78 -22.54
C GLY A 640 -5.82 -20.49 -22.53
N MET A 641 -7.11 -20.50 -22.90
CA MET A 641 -7.99 -19.33 -22.85
C MET A 641 -8.72 -19.22 -21.54
N SER A 642 -8.73 -18.02 -20.95
CA SER A 642 -9.58 -17.70 -19.80
C SER A 642 -10.13 -16.28 -19.92
N VAL A 643 -11.28 -16.04 -19.30
CA VAL A 643 -11.92 -14.73 -19.17
C VAL A 643 -12.16 -14.44 -17.72
N ASN A 644 -12.11 -13.18 -17.34
CA ASN A 644 -12.44 -12.75 -15.99
C ASN A 644 -13.40 -11.57 -16.02
N ALA A 645 -14.20 -11.45 -14.96
CA ALA A 645 -15.08 -10.32 -14.72
C ALA A 645 -14.97 -9.93 -13.25
N ARG A 646 -15.00 -8.63 -12.98
CA ARG A 646 -15.04 -8.08 -11.64
C ARG A 646 -16.15 -7.03 -11.55
N ALA A 647 -16.92 -7.08 -10.46
CA ALA A 647 -17.87 -6.04 -10.06
C ALA A 647 -17.49 -5.54 -8.68
N SER A 648 -17.48 -4.23 -8.49
CA SER A 648 -17.20 -3.58 -7.21
C SER A 648 -18.28 -2.52 -6.94
N TYR A 649 -18.95 -2.63 -5.82
CA TYR A 649 -19.97 -1.70 -5.33
C TYR A 649 -19.47 -0.99 -4.07
N VAL A 650 -19.72 0.32 -4.00
CA VAL A 650 -19.44 1.17 -2.83
C VAL A 650 -20.67 2.02 -2.58
N SER A 651 -21.19 2.00 -1.36
CA SER A 651 -22.34 2.82 -0.97
C SER A 651 -21.96 4.29 -0.82
N GLU A 652 -22.93 5.13 -0.54
CA GLU A 652 -22.80 6.55 -0.26
C GLU A 652 -21.77 6.79 0.86
N GLN A 653 -21.17 7.98 0.87
CA GLN A 653 -20.18 8.37 1.87
C GLN A 653 -20.18 9.87 2.08
N TYR A 654 -19.98 10.32 3.31
CA TYR A 654 -19.95 11.75 3.60
C TYR A 654 -18.65 12.41 3.18
N LEU A 655 -18.77 13.59 2.54
CA LEU A 655 -17.65 14.39 2.06
C LEU A 655 -17.07 15.29 3.15
N ASN A 656 -17.86 15.64 4.16
CA ASN A 656 -17.48 16.58 5.22
C ASN A 656 -17.88 16.08 6.61
N THR A 657 -17.21 16.60 7.63
CA THR A 657 -17.33 16.14 9.02
C THR A 657 -18.67 16.50 9.68
N ASP A 658 -19.44 17.42 9.12
CA ASP A 658 -20.79 17.75 9.57
C ASP A 658 -21.89 16.95 8.85
N ASN A 659 -21.49 16.01 7.97
CA ASN A 659 -22.35 15.10 7.21
C ASN A 659 -23.43 15.82 6.39
N SER A 660 -23.14 17.04 5.91
CA SER A 660 -24.07 17.85 5.11
C SER A 660 -23.89 17.66 3.60
N LEU A 661 -22.77 17.10 3.15
CA LEU A 661 -22.51 16.75 1.76
C LEU A 661 -22.20 15.25 1.65
N GLU A 662 -22.86 14.58 0.73
CA GLU A 662 -22.79 13.14 0.51
C GLU A 662 -22.38 12.83 -0.91
N LEU A 663 -21.38 11.96 -1.09
CA LEU A 663 -20.98 11.40 -2.39
C LEU A 663 -21.91 10.22 -2.70
N PRO A 664 -22.45 10.12 -3.93
CA PRO A 664 -23.30 9.00 -4.33
C PRO A 664 -22.59 7.65 -4.30
N ASP A 665 -23.35 6.57 -4.22
CA ASP A 665 -22.89 5.21 -4.47
C ASP A 665 -22.44 5.02 -5.92
N TYR A 666 -21.64 3.99 -6.15
CA TYR A 666 -21.21 3.62 -7.50
C TYR A 666 -20.92 2.13 -7.66
N THR A 667 -21.01 1.67 -8.91
CA THR A 667 -20.67 0.30 -9.29
C THR A 667 -19.69 0.31 -10.46
N ILE A 668 -18.55 -0.33 -10.31
CA ILE A 668 -17.54 -0.48 -11.37
C ILE A 668 -17.52 -1.92 -11.84
N LEU A 669 -17.56 -2.08 -13.16
CA LEU A 669 -17.45 -3.37 -13.84
C LEU A 669 -16.14 -3.42 -14.65
N ASP A 670 -15.36 -4.47 -14.46
CA ASP A 670 -14.15 -4.75 -15.24
C ASP A 670 -14.26 -6.09 -15.92
N LEU A 671 -13.73 -6.18 -17.13
CA LEU A 671 -13.63 -7.44 -17.90
C LEU A 671 -12.20 -7.68 -18.35
N GLY A 672 -11.80 -8.95 -18.41
CA GLY A 672 -10.50 -9.33 -18.91
C GLY A 672 -10.52 -10.66 -19.66
N ALA A 673 -9.52 -10.85 -20.49
CA ALA A 673 -9.24 -12.10 -21.21
C ALA A 673 -7.74 -12.39 -21.19
N LYS A 674 -7.40 -13.67 -21.10
CA LYS A 674 -6.03 -14.18 -21.16
C LYS A 674 -5.98 -15.36 -22.09
N TYR A 675 -4.95 -15.38 -22.95
CA TYR A 675 -4.67 -16.52 -23.83
C TYR A 675 -3.21 -16.92 -23.70
N ALA A 676 -2.97 -18.09 -23.14
CA ALA A 676 -1.64 -18.68 -22.96
C ALA A 676 -1.43 -19.75 -24.04
N THR A 677 -0.36 -19.64 -24.83
CA THR A 677 -0.04 -20.54 -25.93
C THR A 677 1.48 -20.68 -26.09
N LYS A 678 1.91 -21.44 -27.09
CA LYS A 678 3.32 -21.52 -27.48
C LYS A 678 3.50 -21.01 -28.92
N ILE A 679 4.38 -20.04 -29.09
CA ILE A 679 4.76 -19.51 -30.40
C ILE A 679 6.23 -19.82 -30.64
N GLY A 680 6.54 -20.64 -31.64
CA GLY A 680 7.91 -21.04 -31.93
C GLY A 680 8.61 -21.78 -30.76
N GLY A 681 7.84 -22.46 -29.89
CA GLY A 681 8.35 -23.15 -28.71
C GLY A 681 8.42 -22.27 -27.44
N VAL A 682 8.22 -20.95 -27.54
CA VAL A 682 8.24 -19.99 -26.43
C VAL A 682 6.85 -19.90 -25.83
N ASN A 683 6.74 -20.03 -24.49
CA ASN A 683 5.47 -19.82 -23.79
C ASN A 683 5.07 -18.35 -23.92
N THR A 684 3.93 -18.09 -24.52
CA THR A 684 3.44 -16.74 -24.82
C THR A 684 2.09 -16.54 -24.20
N THR A 685 1.92 -15.46 -23.44
CA THR A 685 0.64 -15.11 -22.81
C THR A 685 0.20 -13.73 -23.28
N PHE A 686 -0.97 -13.66 -23.91
CA PHE A 686 -1.67 -12.42 -24.23
C PHE A 686 -2.68 -12.10 -23.13
N ARG A 687 -2.83 -10.82 -22.82
CA ARG A 687 -3.82 -10.29 -21.88
C ARG A 687 -4.49 -9.07 -22.46
N ALA A 688 -5.80 -8.95 -22.20
CA ALA A 688 -6.59 -7.78 -22.53
C ALA A 688 -7.53 -7.51 -21.36
N ASN A 689 -7.54 -6.30 -20.84
CA ASN A 689 -8.44 -5.87 -19.76
C ASN A 689 -9.12 -4.56 -20.15
N VAL A 690 -10.37 -4.41 -19.72
CA VAL A 690 -11.14 -3.17 -19.77
C VAL A 690 -11.59 -2.89 -18.34
N ASN A 691 -11.08 -1.83 -17.75
CA ASN A 691 -11.50 -1.37 -16.44
C ASN A 691 -12.58 -0.29 -16.63
N ASN A 692 -13.53 -0.22 -15.67
CA ASN A 692 -14.70 0.64 -15.76
C ASN A 692 -15.43 0.51 -17.12
N LEU A 693 -15.87 -0.70 -17.44
CA LEU A 693 -16.49 -1.06 -18.73
C LEU A 693 -17.66 -0.13 -19.10
N THR A 694 -18.44 0.29 -18.12
CA THR A 694 -19.63 1.13 -18.30
C THR A 694 -19.31 2.62 -18.45
N ASP A 695 -18.05 3.01 -18.28
CA ASP A 695 -17.59 4.41 -18.29
C ASP A 695 -18.31 5.26 -17.23
N GLU A 696 -18.47 4.66 -16.03
CA GLU A 696 -19.10 5.32 -14.91
C GLU A 696 -18.31 6.57 -14.48
N LYS A 697 -18.99 7.69 -14.35
CA LYS A 697 -18.45 8.96 -13.84
C LYS A 697 -18.82 9.10 -12.38
N TYR A 698 -17.84 9.00 -11.51
CA TYR A 698 -18.10 8.87 -10.07
C TYR A 698 -17.06 9.57 -9.21
N TRP A 699 -17.49 9.95 -8.03
CA TRP A 699 -16.62 10.37 -6.94
C TRP A 699 -16.15 9.11 -6.20
N SER A 700 -14.88 8.75 -6.34
CA SER A 700 -14.38 7.49 -5.77
C SER A 700 -14.16 7.53 -4.26
N GLY A 701 -14.04 8.73 -3.67
CA GLY A 701 -13.79 8.86 -2.24
C GLY A 701 -13.49 10.29 -1.79
N VAL A 702 -12.88 10.39 -0.62
CA VAL A 702 -12.58 11.64 0.06
C VAL A 702 -11.10 11.69 0.44
N PHE A 703 -10.41 12.76 0.02
CA PHE A 703 -9.02 13.01 0.43
C PHE A 703 -8.94 13.64 1.83
N GLY A 704 -9.88 14.53 2.12
CA GLY A 704 -10.02 15.22 3.39
C GLY A 704 -11.34 15.99 3.39
N SER A 705 -11.76 16.54 4.52
CA SER A 705 -13.05 17.22 4.63
C SER A 705 -13.26 18.23 3.51
N ASN A 706 -14.37 18.08 2.78
CA ASN A 706 -14.79 18.85 1.61
C ASN A 706 -13.97 18.62 0.31
N TYR A 707 -13.05 17.65 0.26
CA TYR A 707 -12.28 17.35 -0.96
C TYR A 707 -12.64 15.97 -1.51
N ALA A 708 -13.40 15.95 -2.60
CA ALA A 708 -13.78 14.75 -3.32
C ALA A 708 -12.64 14.30 -4.26
N ILE A 709 -12.57 12.99 -4.46
CA ILE A 709 -11.61 12.32 -5.34
C ILE A 709 -12.36 11.81 -6.56
N LEU A 710 -11.87 12.16 -7.75
CA LEU A 710 -12.44 11.68 -9.01
C LEU A 710 -12.04 10.24 -9.28
N GLY A 711 -12.99 9.40 -9.66
CA GLY A 711 -12.76 8.04 -10.11
C GLY A 711 -12.12 8.00 -11.49
N ALA A 712 -11.43 6.91 -11.82
CA ALA A 712 -10.85 6.72 -13.15
C ALA A 712 -11.94 6.51 -14.21
N GLY A 713 -11.74 7.03 -15.40
CA GLY A 713 -12.51 6.73 -16.61
C GLY A 713 -12.32 5.28 -17.06
N ARG A 714 -12.96 4.91 -18.18
CA ARG A 714 -12.76 3.59 -18.78
C ARG A 714 -11.35 3.49 -19.35
N THR A 715 -10.64 2.41 -19.02
CA THR A 715 -9.24 2.17 -19.42
C THR A 715 -9.10 0.82 -20.12
N TYR A 716 -8.38 0.78 -21.24
CA TYR A 716 -8.06 -0.43 -21.99
C TYR A 716 -6.60 -0.81 -21.78
N LYS A 717 -6.33 -2.06 -21.39
CA LYS A 717 -4.98 -2.59 -21.18
C LYS A 717 -4.75 -3.82 -22.06
N LEU A 718 -3.68 -3.80 -22.85
CA LEU A 718 -3.23 -4.94 -23.65
C LEU A 718 -1.82 -5.33 -23.21
N GLY A 719 -1.53 -6.62 -23.15
CA GLY A 719 -0.22 -7.09 -22.75
C GLY A 719 0.18 -8.41 -23.43
N VAL A 720 1.47 -8.55 -23.66
CA VAL A 720 2.06 -9.81 -24.11
C VAL A 720 3.29 -10.11 -23.26
N THR A 721 3.44 -11.38 -22.90
CA THR A 721 4.58 -11.89 -22.13
C THR A 721 5.15 -13.11 -22.84
N PHE A 722 6.47 -13.14 -23.00
CA PHE A 722 7.23 -14.25 -23.57
C PHE A 722 8.11 -14.85 -22.48
N ASP A 723 7.94 -16.14 -22.17
CA ASP A 723 8.72 -16.90 -21.21
C ASP A 723 9.54 -17.95 -21.94
N PHE A 724 10.88 -17.75 -22.00
CA PHE A 724 11.86 -18.56 -22.71
C PHE A 724 12.43 -19.68 -21.85
#